data_118c8b68b5dffd7c7edad6091efa8330
#
_entry.id   118c8b68b5dffd7c7edad6091efa8330
#
_cell.length_a   1.000
_cell.length_b   1.000
_cell.length_c   1.000
_cell.angle_alpha   90.00
_cell.angle_beta   90.00
_cell.angle_gamma   90.00
#
_symmetry.space_group_name_H-M   'P 1'
#
loop_
_entity.id
_entity.type
_entity.pdbx_description
1 polymer ?
#
loop_
_entity_poly.entity_id
_entity_poly.type
_entity_poly.pdbx_seq_one_letter_code
_entity_poly.pdbx_strand_id
1 'polypeptide(L)'
;MPERRTSAVLAALALLGLSIAGAAYAKTPDEVRAACRAEGRPCVGLVLSGGGARGFAHVGVIRVLEELGVKIDVIAGTSMGSMVGGAYAAGFTLSELENTVLGVDWDRMLGPRPDRQLVNWRRKLDDYKSLPSSGLEMSHEGTPMLPAAFVPSEELELFLARKTSAFDMVRDLSRLPVPFAAPATNLVTGYRVVMQKDCTLREAMRASMSIPGAFSPAQYKGELLVDGGLVDNLPVELAREMGADVVIAVNVGTPLSEKEKLTNVVGVMAQMVNLLTEQNVRKSLGELSSRDILITPDLAEYSSADLKKSAEIIARGEEAGRKAAERLRVLARPKVEWAAWNKARTELFDPPEKRKNRVYEVLVAESKNSRIPPERTIERAAIRPGSVRTRGELDAAARSVFADGYFESVTYRLDPGPDGTSVVVLEPREKDSVWSSVRFGGSLETDFDKVSSFNFLFAHSWHLLNSWGAEWRNEIQIGERQRFLSEFYQPLGTTLPLFIQPSISFERQSYDIYGTEGKQAIARWRATQFDSQVLFGWEMARLGYAGISAGWISMRAKPEIGRDPPPQERYEAPYIGAHLFLDTLDNVSFPTKGYRLTAEGRTSDENIDGRGGTHVFKVNVLVPWSREKWTALLEAEIGRSTVSGAFQLGGASRMVGSPYGRWSGSRLEYARFALARNISEFMPLEAPVWAGVQTEFGRAWNSVMGDDLTSGGRDWHKSVSAYVGVDSLIGPVMLTVGRTMGEGTGIYFLWGYRE
;
A
#
# COMPACT_ATOMS: atom_id res chain seq x y z
N MET A 1 20.39 -70.50 -14.32
CA MET A 1 21.30 -69.35 -14.07
C MET A 1 20.84 -68.12 -14.82
N PRO A 2 19.83 -67.37 -14.30
CA PRO A 2 19.68 -65.94 -14.67
C PRO A 2 19.51 -65.00 -13.49
N GLU A 3 19.63 -65.45 -12.22
CA GLU A 3 19.33 -64.57 -11.09
C GLU A 3 20.51 -63.71 -10.58
N ARG A 4 21.72 -63.90 -11.07
CA ARG A 4 22.90 -63.12 -10.65
C ARG A 4 23.15 -61.82 -11.44
N ARG A 5 22.44 -61.60 -12.59
CA ARG A 5 22.61 -60.35 -13.36
C ARG A 5 21.65 -59.22 -12.94
N THR A 6 20.55 -59.53 -12.35
CA THR A 6 19.54 -58.53 -11.84
C THR A 6 19.98 -57.87 -10.55
N SER A 7 20.68 -58.57 -9.67
CA SER A 7 21.19 -57.98 -8.42
C SER A 7 22.33 -56.97 -8.61
N ALA A 8 23.18 -57.14 -9.63
CA ALA A 8 24.27 -56.20 -9.93
C ALA A 8 23.78 -54.91 -10.60
N VAL A 9 22.73 -55.01 -11.40
CA VAL A 9 22.10 -53.82 -12.02
C VAL A 9 21.30 -53.02 -11.02
N LEU A 10 20.62 -53.70 -10.07
CA LEU A 10 19.89 -53.02 -8.96
C LEU A 10 20.87 -52.38 -7.95
N ALA A 11 22.04 -53.04 -7.68
CA ALA A 11 23.09 -52.44 -6.85
C ALA A 11 23.80 -51.28 -7.55
N ALA A 12 24.02 -51.34 -8.88
CA ALA A 12 24.56 -50.22 -9.63
C ALA A 12 23.57 -49.05 -9.77
N LEU A 13 22.28 -49.34 -9.92
CA LEU A 13 21.23 -48.31 -9.91
C LEU A 13 21.01 -47.72 -8.49
N ALA A 14 21.18 -48.51 -7.42
CA ALA A 14 21.16 -48.02 -6.06
C ALA A 14 22.41 -47.18 -5.73
N LEU A 15 23.57 -47.51 -6.28
CA LEU A 15 24.82 -46.72 -6.16
C LEU A 15 24.82 -45.47 -7.05
N LEU A 16 24.17 -45.51 -8.24
CA LEU A 16 23.94 -44.34 -9.06
C LEU A 16 22.80 -43.42 -8.48
N GLY A 17 21.80 -44.02 -7.85
CA GLY A 17 20.74 -43.26 -7.13
C GLY A 17 21.26 -42.58 -5.85
N LEU A 18 22.28 -43.14 -5.21
CA LEU A 18 22.94 -42.53 -4.04
C LEU A 18 23.98 -41.44 -4.42
N SER A 19 24.41 -41.37 -5.66
CA SER A 19 25.31 -40.31 -6.14
C SER A 19 24.60 -39.10 -6.77
N ILE A 20 23.25 -39.14 -6.95
CA ILE A 20 22.45 -38.03 -7.44
C ILE A 20 21.64 -37.37 -6.29
N ALA A 21 21.48 -38.06 -5.16
CA ALA A 21 20.99 -37.47 -3.94
C ALA A 21 22.15 -37.07 -3.03
N GLY A 22 22.97 -36.13 -3.47
CA GLY A 22 23.71 -35.24 -2.58
C GLY A 22 22.69 -34.37 -1.87
N ALA A 23 21.82 -34.98 -1.03
CA ALA A 23 21.06 -34.26 -0.03
C ALA A 23 22.10 -33.45 0.74
N ALA A 24 22.10 -32.12 0.57
CA ALA A 24 22.95 -31.25 1.36
C ALA A 24 22.62 -31.49 2.83
N TYR A 25 23.43 -32.30 3.50
CA TYR A 25 23.30 -32.51 4.94
C TYR A 25 23.49 -31.19 5.64
N ALA A 26 22.69 -30.96 6.68
CA ALA A 26 22.85 -29.79 7.54
C ALA A 26 24.30 -29.76 8.05
N LYS A 27 25.05 -28.71 7.75
CA LYS A 27 26.45 -28.58 8.18
C LYS A 27 26.48 -28.07 9.61
N THR A 28 27.00 -28.89 10.51
CA THR A 28 27.33 -28.44 11.87
C THR A 28 28.57 -27.55 11.84
N PRO A 29 28.80 -26.69 12.84
CA PRO A 29 30.03 -25.90 12.95
C PRO A 29 31.31 -26.74 12.88
N ASP A 30 31.30 -27.94 13.44
CA ASP A 30 32.47 -28.85 13.40
C ASP A 30 32.70 -29.43 12.01
N GLU A 31 31.64 -29.75 11.26
CA GLU A 31 31.74 -30.17 9.86
C GLU A 31 32.25 -29.05 8.96
N VAL A 32 31.86 -27.80 9.17
CA VAL A 32 32.37 -26.63 8.50
C VAL A 32 33.87 -26.51 8.77
N ARG A 33 34.33 -26.57 10.04
CA ARG A 33 35.76 -26.52 10.40
C ARG A 33 36.53 -27.72 9.85
N ALA A 34 35.93 -28.91 9.86
CA ALA A 34 36.57 -30.09 9.31
C ALA A 34 36.81 -29.97 7.82
N ALA A 35 35.87 -29.43 7.04
CA ALA A 35 35.98 -29.18 5.63
C ALA A 35 37.12 -28.17 5.32
N CYS A 36 37.19 -27.05 6.05
CA CYS A 36 38.27 -26.08 5.89
C CYS A 36 39.65 -26.65 6.23
N ARG A 37 39.75 -27.45 7.30
CA ARG A 37 41.01 -28.14 7.68
C ARG A 37 41.46 -29.12 6.61
N ALA A 38 40.51 -29.84 6.00
CA ALA A 38 40.85 -30.73 4.87
C ALA A 38 41.39 -29.98 3.65
N GLU A 39 40.98 -28.72 3.46
CA GLU A 39 41.50 -27.80 2.43
C GLU A 39 42.78 -27.06 2.90
N GLY A 40 43.29 -27.32 4.11
CA GLY A 40 44.50 -26.71 4.66
C GLY A 40 44.42 -25.19 4.89
N ARG A 41 43.20 -24.65 5.21
CA ARG A 41 42.97 -23.23 5.37
C ARG A 41 42.04 -22.90 6.53
N PRO A 42 42.00 -21.65 7.03
CA PRO A 42 40.99 -21.22 7.96
C PRO A 42 39.59 -21.13 7.30
N CYS A 43 38.54 -21.36 8.09
CA CYS A 43 37.19 -21.10 7.66
C CYS A 43 36.89 -19.59 7.67
N VAL A 44 36.38 -19.06 6.57
CA VAL A 44 36.08 -17.64 6.39
C VAL A 44 34.60 -17.39 6.62
N GLY A 45 34.28 -16.58 7.63
CA GLY A 45 32.94 -16.06 7.88
C GLY A 45 32.76 -14.66 7.32
N LEU A 46 31.68 -14.43 6.57
CA LEU A 46 31.27 -13.10 6.12
C LEU A 46 30.18 -12.59 7.08
N VAL A 47 30.45 -11.45 7.71
CA VAL A 47 29.53 -10.78 8.64
C VAL A 47 29.06 -9.48 8.03
N LEU A 48 27.74 -9.32 7.87
CA LEU A 48 27.10 -8.17 7.24
C LEU A 48 26.17 -7.48 8.22
N SER A 49 26.48 -6.23 8.58
CA SER A 49 25.68 -5.48 9.55
C SER A 49 24.36 -4.98 8.96
N GLY A 50 23.42 -4.62 9.82
CA GLY A 50 22.26 -3.83 9.45
C GLY A 50 22.62 -2.37 9.18
N GLY A 51 21.72 -1.64 8.51
CA GLY A 51 21.90 -0.20 8.19
C GLY A 51 20.91 0.35 7.17
N GLY A 52 19.80 -0.31 6.92
CA GLY A 52 18.81 0.11 5.91
C GLY A 52 19.46 0.25 4.52
N ALA A 53 19.23 1.36 3.80
CA ALA A 53 19.81 1.61 2.48
C ALA A 53 21.32 1.54 2.45
N ARG A 54 22.01 1.91 3.52
CA ARG A 54 23.48 1.84 3.65
C ARG A 54 24.00 0.41 3.44
N GLY A 55 23.16 -0.60 3.74
CA GLY A 55 23.48 -2.01 3.52
C GLY A 55 23.63 -2.41 2.05
N PHE A 56 23.24 -1.60 1.08
CA PHE A 56 23.55 -1.85 -0.33
C PHE A 56 25.07 -1.86 -0.61
N ALA A 57 25.86 -1.22 0.25
CA ALA A 57 27.33 -1.27 0.18
C ALA A 57 27.87 -2.70 0.31
N HIS A 58 27.14 -3.64 0.94
CA HIS A 58 27.53 -5.05 1.03
C HIS A 58 27.71 -5.68 -0.35
N VAL A 59 26.87 -5.29 -1.34
CA VAL A 59 26.95 -5.79 -2.72
C VAL A 59 28.28 -5.39 -3.36
N GLY A 60 28.71 -4.14 -3.16
CA GLY A 60 30.00 -3.64 -3.63
C GLY A 60 31.19 -4.36 -2.97
N VAL A 61 31.11 -4.66 -1.69
CA VAL A 61 32.14 -5.45 -0.98
C VAL A 61 32.19 -6.88 -1.52
N ILE A 62 31.04 -7.53 -1.71
CA ILE A 62 30.95 -8.90 -2.27
C ILE A 62 31.57 -8.94 -3.66
N ARG A 63 31.39 -7.91 -4.50
CA ARG A 63 32.06 -7.80 -5.81
C ARG A 63 33.59 -7.92 -5.68
N VAL A 64 34.19 -7.21 -4.75
CA VAL A 64 35.62 -7.26 -4.53
C VAL A 64 36.06 -8.62 -3.98
N LEU A 65 35.27 -9.25 -3.09
CA LEU A 65 35.53 -10.59 -2.57
C LEU A 65 35.55 -11.63 -3.71
N GLU A 66 34.60 -11.57 -4.65
CA GLU A 66 34.52 -12.44 -5.82
C GLU A 66 35.70 -12.19 -6.78
N GLU A 67 36.03 -10.92 -7.07
CA GLU A 67 37.17 -10.55 -7.93
C GLU A 67 38.52 -11.08 -7.39
N LEU A 68 38.67 -11.03 -6.07
CA LEU A 68 39.87 -11.54 -5.39
C LEU A 68 39.89 -13.06 -5.24
N GLY A 69 38.78 -13.74 -5.47
CA GLY A 69 38.64 -15.18 -5.28
C GLY A 69 38.55 -15.62 -3.82
N VAL A 70 37.94 -14.82 -2.96
CA VAL A 70 37.73 -15.17 -1.54
C VAL A 70 36.54 -16.13 -1.42
N LYS A 71 36.80 -17.34 -0.92
CA LYS A 71 35.79 -18.35 -0.65
C LYS A 71 35.17 -18.10 0.72
N ILE A 72 33.84 -17.96 0.79
CA ILE A 72 33.06 -17.77 2.03
C ILE A 72 32.50 -19.11 2.48
N ASP A 73 32.69 -19.48 3.74
CA ASP A 73 32.28 -20.75 4.30
C ASP A 73 30.98 -20.63 5.12
N VAL A 74 30.76 -19.48 5.78
CA VAL A 74 29.54 -19.18 6.54
C VAL A 74 29.19 -17.70 6.41
N ILE A 75 27.91 -17.35 6.48
CA ILE A 75 27.43 -15.98 6.42
C ILE A 75 26.50 -15.70 7.60
N ALA A 76 26.79 -14.65 8.36
CA ALA A 76 25.88 -14.08 9.37
C ALA A 76 25.51 -12.65 8.97
N GLY A 77 24.21 -12.36 8.90
CA GLY A 77 23.74 -11.05 8.44
C GLY A 77 22.54 -10.53 9.21
N THR A 78 22.53 -9.22 9.51
CA THR A 78 21.47 -8.54 10.24
C THR A 78 20.75 -7.56 9.35
N SER A 79 19.42 -7.47 9.43
CA SER A 79 18.58 -6.50 8.71
C SER A 79 18.91 -6.51 7.20
N MET A 80 19.32 -5.39 6.57
CA MET A 80 19.74 -5.37 5.17
C MET A 80 20.93 -6.33 4.91
N GLY A 81 21.81 -6.53 5.89
CA GLY A 81 22.87 -7.54 5.80
C GLY A 81 22.32 -8.97 5.72
N SER A 82 21.16 -9.25 6.34
CA SER A 82 20.47 -10.54 6.20
C SER A 82 19.87 -10.72 4.81
N MET A 83 19.39 -9.63 4.20
CA MET A 83 18.82 -9.64 2.84
C MET A 83 19.91 -9.95 1.81
N VAL A 84 21.01 -9.18 1.83
CA VAL A 84 22.12 -9.36 0.90
C VAL A 84 22.86 -10.67 1.16
N GLY A 85 23.19 -10.95 2.44
CA GLY A 85 23.93 -12.15 2.83
C GLY A 85 23.15 -13.43 2.60
N GLY A 86 21.86 -13.45 2.94
CA GLY A 86 21.00 -14.60 2.73
C GLY A 86 20.73 -14.89 1.25
N ALA A 87 20.56 -13.86 0.41
CA ALA A 87 20.44 -14.03 -1.04
C ALA A 87 21.76 -14.59 -1.63
N TYR A 88 22.89 -14.04 -1.20
CA TYR A 88 24.20 -14.56 -1.64
C TYR A 88 24.43 -16.01 -1.17
N ALA A 89 24.07 -16.32 0.08
CA ALA A 89 24.13 -17.67 0.64
C ALA A 89 23.27 -18.68 -0.12
N ALA A 90 22.12 -18.23 -0.61
CA ALA A 90 21.18 -19.01 -1.41
C ALA A 90 21.63 -19.23 -2.88
N GLY A 91 22.73 -18.61 -3.30
CA GLY A 91 23.30 -18.82 -4.63
C GLY A 91 23.00 -17.73 -5.65
N PHE A 92 22.44 -16.58 -5.26
CA PHE A 92 22.34 -15.44 -6.18
C PHE A 92 23.71 -15.07 -6.71
N THR A 93 23.79 -14.83 -8.01
CA THR A 93 24.98 -14.25 -8.62
C THR A 93 25.10 -12.77 -8.25
N LEU A 94 26.29 -12.20 -8.36
CA LEU A 94 26.50 -10.77 -8.14
C LEU A 94 25.58 -9.92 -9.02
N SER A 95 25.44 -10.28 -10.30
CA SER A 95 24.55 -9.58 -11.24
C SER A 95 23.08 -9.63 -10.81
N GLU A 96 22.62 -10.75 -10.27
CA GLU A 96 21.24 -10.88 -9.76
C GLU A 96 21.03 -10.05 -8.50
N LEU A 97 22.02 -9.99 -7.60
CA LEU A 97 21.96 -9.12 -6.42
C LEU A 97 21.86 -7.64 -6.83
N GLU A 98 22.72 -7.19 -7.72
CA GLU A 98 22.72 -5.82 -8.23
C GLU A 98 21.40 -5.49 -8.93
N ASN A 99 20.97 -6.32 -9.88
CA ASN A 99 19.72 -6.13 -10.59
C ASN A 99 18.51 -6.13 -9.64
N THR A 100 18.55 -6.94 -8.58
CA THR A 100 17.52 -6.97 -7.57
C THR A 100 17.49 -5.65 -6.81
N VAL A 101 18.61 -5.16 -6.31
CA VAL A 101 18.67 -3.91 -5.54
C VAL A 101 18.31 -2.69 -6.39
N LEU A 102 18.84 -2.62 -7.62
CA LEU A 102 18.60 -1.50 -8.55
C LEU A 102 17.19 -1.50 -9.15
N GLY A 103 16.56 -2.67 -9.23
CA GLY A 103 15.25 -2.85 -9.86
C GLY A 103 14.05 -2.79 -8.90
N VAL A 104 14.26 -2.59 -7.60
CA VAL A 104 13.15 -2.46 -6.63
C VAL A 104 12.48 -1.11 -6.79
N ASP A 105 11.16 -1.12 -6.93
CA ASP A 105 10.32 0.07 -6.78
C ASP A 105 10.13 0.37 -5.28
N TRP A 106 11.04 1.19 -4.75
CA TRP A 106 11.05 1.54 -3.32
C TRP A 106 9.85 2.38 -2.89
N ASP A 107 9.30 3.21 -3.78
CA ASP A 107 8.11 4.00 -3.49
C ASP A 107 6.90 3.09 -3.25
N ARG A 108 6.80 2.01 -4.02
CA ARG A 108 5.78 0.99 -3.83
C ARG A 108 6.06 0.09 -2.62
N MET A 109 7.33 -0.32 -2.43
CA MET A 109 7.75 -1.21 -1.34
C MET A 109 7.49 -0.58 0.03
N LEU A 110 7.70 0.72 0.16
CA LEU A 110 7.56 1.49 1.40
C LEU A 110 6.33 2.39 1.41
N GLY A 111 5.48 2.29 0.39
CA GLY A 111 4.24 3.06 0.31
C GLY A 111 3.34 2.79 1.52
N PRO A 112 2.79 3.83 2.17
CA PRO A 112 1.97 3.65 3.38
C PRO A 112 0.61 3.00 3.09
N ARG A 113 0.28 2.75 1.83
CA ARG A 113 -1.00 2.21 1.39
C ARG A 113 -0.84 1.26 0.21
N PRO A 114 -1.73 0.27 0.10
CA PRO A 114 -1.82 -0.54 -1.11
C PRO A 114 -2.18 0.32 -2.32
N ASP A 115 -1.83 -0.16 -3.52
CA ASP A 115 -2.26 0.45 -4.77
C ASP A 115 -3.79 0.59 -4.78
N ARG A 116 -4.28 1.84 -4.83
CA ARG A 116 -5.70 2.15 -4.77
C ARG A 116 -6.51 1.44 -5.86
N GLN A 117 -5.91 1.17 -7.01
CA GLN A 117 -6.59 0.44 -8.09
C GLN A 117 -6.95 -1.00 -7.70
N LEU A 118 -6.25 -1.58 -6.71
CA LEU A 118 -6.51 -2.92 -6.18
C LEU A 118 -7.52 -2.92 -5.03
N VAL A 119 -7.71 -1.77 -4.37
CA VAL A 119 -8.61 -1.62 -3.21
C VAL A 119 -10.06 -1.89 -3.62
N ASN A 120 -10.81 -2.54 -2.74
CA ASN A 120 -12.24 -2.78 -2.91
C ASN A 120 -13.03 -1.46 -3.05
N TRP A 121 -14.05 -1.42 -3.90
CA TRP A 121 -14.86 -0.24 -4.17
C TRP A 121 -15.47 0.39 -2.90
N ARG A 122 -15.84 -0.42 -1.89
CA ARG A 122 -16.37 0.11 -0.63
C ARG A 122 -15.33 0.93 0.13
N ARG A 123 -14.06 0.49 0.14
CA ARG A 123 -12.94 1.24 0.74
C ARG A 123 -12.58 2.47 -0.08
N LYS A 124 -12.73 2.41 -1.41
CA LYS A 124 -12.56 3.58 -2.28
C LYS A 124 -13.59 4.68 -2.00
N LEU A 125 -14.82 4.33 -1.62
CA LEU A 125 -15.82 5.32 -1.18
C LEU A 125 -15.39 6.07 0.08
N ASP A 126 -14.66 5.42 0.98
CA ASP A 126 -14.12 6.07 2.18
C ASP A 126 -13.11 7.17 1.84
N ASP A 127 -12.32 7.00 0.77
CA ASP A 127 -11.32 7.96 0.33
C ASP A 127 -11.90 9.31 -0.11
N TYR A 128 -13.18 9.36 -0.45
CA TYR A 128 -13.87 10.61 -0.82
C TYR A 128 -14.38 11.41 0.37
N LYS A 129 -14.37 10.82 1.57
CA LYS A 129 -14.99 11.41 2.75
C LYS A 129 -14.05 11.55 3.93
N SER A 130 -13.15 10.57 4.13
CA SER A 130 -12.27 10.51 5.28
C SER A 130 -10.84 10.92 4.96
N LEU A 131 -10.18 11.53 5.94
CA LEU A 131 -8.77 11.87 5.83
C LEU A 131 -7.91 10.60 5.67
N PRO A 132 -6.87 10.64 4.85
CA PRO A 132 -6.10 9.47 4.47
C PRO A 132 -5.55 8.64 5.64
N SER A 133 -5.07 9.28 6.68
CA SER A 133 -4.45 8.66 7.86
C SER A 133 -5.39 8.54 9.06
N SER A 134 -6.69 8.83 8.91
CA SER A 134 -7.62 8.95 10.03
C SER A 134 -8.23 7.62 10.50
N GLY A 135 -7.93 6.50 9.80
CA GLY A 135 -8.49 5.20 10.17
C GLY A 135 -7.85 4.64 11.44
N LEU A 136 -8.61 4.61 12.55
CA LEU A 136 -8.24 3.88 13.75
C LEU A 136 -8.99 2.54 13.74
N GLU A 137 -8.23 1.47 13.83
CA GLU A 137 -8.79 0.14 14.05
C GLU A 137 -9.14 -0.02 15.53
N MET A 138 -10.19 -0.78 15.82
CA MET A 138 -10.65 -0.99 17.19
C MET A 138 -10.45 -2.45 17.58
N SER A 139 -9.96 -2.69 18.79
CA SER A 139 -9.90 -4.05 19.35
C SER A 139 -11.30 -4.62 19.58
N HIS A 140 -11.38 -5.92 19.86
CA HIS A 140 -12.63 -6.57 20.24
C HIS A 140 -13.30 -5.91 21.45
N GLU A 141 -12.52 -5.33 22.35
CA GLU A 141 -12.98 -4.64 23.56
C GLU A 141 -13.38 -3.17 23.31
N GLY A 142 -13.26 -2.70 22.06
CA GLY A 142 -13.58 -1.33 21.68
C GLY A 142 -12.49 -0.31 22.02
N THR A 143 -11.25 -0.73 22.31
CA THR A 143 -10.12 0.17 22.50
C THR A 143 -9.50 0.56 21.15
N PRO A 144 -9.18 1.84 20.91
CA PRO A 144 -8.49 2.26 19.70
C PRO A 144 -7.09 1.63 19.62
N MET A 145 -6.78 1.03 18.48
CA MET A 145 -5.48 0.44 18.19
C MET A 145 -4.78 1.29 17.14
N LEU A 146 -3.58 1.72 17.45
CA LEU A 146 -2.71 2.31 16.45
C LEU A 146 -2.11 1.20 15.56
N PRO A 147 -1.87 1.46 14.28
CA PRO A 147 -1.17 0.51 13.42
C PRO A 147 0.16 0.09 14.06
N ALA A 148 0.46 -1.20 14.01
CA ALA A 148 1.71 -1.75 14.54
C ALA A 148 2.95 -1.23 13.77
N ALA A 149 2.74 -0.66 12.57
CA ALA A 149 3.78 -0.13 11.70
C ALA A 149 3.23 0.94 10.75
N PHE A 150 4.12 1.84 10.31
CA PHE A 150 3.78 2.86 9.33
C PHE A 150 3.74 2.31 7.90
N VAL A 151 4.51 1.25 7.61
CA VAL A 151 4.60 0.63 6.29
C VAL A 151 3.89 -0.73 6.32
N PRO A 152 2.91 -0.97 5.44
CA PRO A 152 2.32 -2.30 5.28
C PRO A 152 3.37 -3.32 4.86
N SER A 153 3.38 -4.48 5.51
CA SER A 153 4.39 -5.52 5.24
C SER A 153 4.17 -6.28 3.94
N GLU A 154 3.04 -6.09 3.26
CA GLU A 154 2.61 -6.88 2.10
C GLU A 154 3.63 -6.92 0.96
N GLU A 155 4.09 -5.76 0.48
CA GLU A 155 5.03 -5.70 -0.65
C GLU A 155 6.37 -6.35 -0.29
N LEU A 156 6.82 -6.19 0.95
CA LEU A 156 8.01 -6.84 1.46
C LEU A 156 7.84 -8.36 1.53
N GLU A 157 6.71 -8.84 2.06
CA GLU A 157 6.40 -10.28 2.16
C GLU A 157 6.34 -10.92 0.77
N LEU A 158 5.68 -10.28 -0.20
CA LEU A 158 5.63 -10.76 -1.58
C LEU A 158 6.99 -10.73 -2.26
N PHE A 159 7.78 -9.68 -2.03
CA PHE A 159 9.15 -9.60 -2.55
C PHE A 159 10.01 -10.76 -2.03
N LEU A 160 9.99 -10.99 -0.72
CA LEU A 160 10.71 -12.09 -0.10
C LEU A 160 10.21 -13.44 -0.60
N ALA A 161 8.90 -13.68 -0.61
CA ALA A 161 8.30 -14.92 -1.11
C ALA A 161 8.73 -15.22 -2.55
N ARG A 162 8.77 -14.20 -3.41
CA ARG A 162 9.21 -14.34 -4.80
C ARG A 162 10.70 -14.67 -4.90
N LYS A 163 11.56 -13.96 -4.15
CA LYS A 163 13.01 -14.09 -4.26
C LYS A 163 13.55 -15.36 -3.59
N THR A 164 12.90 -15.83 -2.54
CA THR A 164 13.38 -17.03 -1.78
C THR A 164 12.64 -18.31 -2.12
N SER A 165 11.66 -18.29 -3.01
CA SER A 165 10.74 -19.42 -3.26
C SER A 165 11.42 -20.74 -3.67
N ALA A 166 12.60 -20.71 -4.25
CA ALA A 166 13.38 -21.91 -4.54
C ALA A 166 13.79 -22.67 -3.26
N PHE A 167 13.75 -22.00 -2.11
CA PHE A 167 14.21 -22.52 -0.81
C PHE A 167 13.07 -22.63 0.23
N ASP A 168 11.80 -22.51 -0.18
CA ASP A 168 10.66 -22.57 0.74
C ASP A 168 10.57 -23.90 1.50
N MET A 169 11.12 -24.98 0.91
CA MET A 169 11.19 -26.31 1.55
C MET A 169 12.43 -26.49 2.45
N VAL A 170 13.37 -25.56 2.43
CA VAL A 170 14.60 -25.62 3.26
C VAL A 170 14.29 -24.95 4.59
N ARG A 171 14.20 -25.76 5.65
CA ARG A 171 13.91 -25.28 7.02
C ARG A 171 15.14 -25.27 7.94
N ASP A 172 16.29 -25.62 7.41
CA ASP A 172 17.60 -25.52 8.06
C ASP A 172 18.55 -24.79 7.13
N LEU A 173 18.83 -23.53 7.43
CA LEU A 173 19.63 -22.63 6.57
C LEU A 173 21.12 -22.99 6.55
N SER A 174 21.57 -23.95 7.39
CA SER A 174 22.90 -24.56 7.27
C SER A 174 23.03 -25.44 6.02
N ARG A 175 21.90 -25.78 5.38
CA ARG A 175 21.82 -26.56 4.12
C ARG A 175 21.88 -25.70 2.86
N LEU A 176 21.86 -24.39 2.99
CA LEU A 176 22.04 -23.50 1.84
C LEU A 176 23.43 -23.72 1.21
N PRO A 177 23.63 -23.36 -0.06
CA PRO A 177 24.94 -23.46 -0.71
C PRO A 177 26.09 -22.90 0.16
N VAL A 178 25.85 -21.77 0.84
CA VAL A 178 26.69 -21.29 1.95
C VAL A 178 25.81 -21.28 3.21
N PRO A 179 26.21 -21.94 4.32
CA PRO A 179 25.50 -21.87 5.59
C PRO A 179 25.20 -20.43 6.01
N PHE A 180 23.95 -20.14 6.36
CA PHE A 180 23.46 -18.80 6.70
C PHE A 180 22.75 -18.78 8.04
N ALA A 181 22.90 -17.67 8.77
CA ALA A 181 22.08 -17.36 9.93
C ALA A 181 21.84 -15.85 10.02
N ALA A 182 20.67 -15.46 10.55
CA ALA A 182 20.33 -14.09 10.83
C ALA A 182 19.87 -13.94 12.29
N PRO A 183 20.36 -12.93 13.03
CA PRO A 183 19.78 -12.59 14.33
C PRO A 183 18.46 -11.85 14.15
N ALA A 184 17.54 -12.09 15.08
CA ALA A 184 16.34 -11.30 15.33
C ALA A 184 16.26 -10.99 16.82
N THR A 185 15.42 -10.03 17.20
CA THR A 185 15.19 -9.67 18.61
C THR A 185 13.80 -10.10 19.04
N ASN A 186 13.67 -10.90 20.08
CA ASN A 186 12.38 -11.17 20.69
C ASN A 186 11.86 -9.91 21.39
N LEU A 187 10.75 -9.36 20.90
CA LEU A 187 10.21 -8.08 21.37
C LEU A 187 9.74 -8.10 22.84
N VAL A 188 9.36 -9.31 23.34
CA VAL A 188 8.85 -9.47 24.72
C VAL A 188 10.00 -9.63 25.72
N THR A 189 11.04 -10.38 25.34
CA THR A 189 12.13 -10.74 26.28
C THR A 189 13.40 -9.91 26.07
N GLY A 190 13.55 -9.25 24.90
CA GLY A 190 14.75 -8.52 24.53
C GLY A 190 15.95 -9.40 24.16
N TYR A 191 15.81 -10.72 24.11
CA TYR A 191 16.90 -11.63 23.77
C TYR A 191 17.10 -11.82 22.27
N ARG A 192 18.35 -12.13 21.88
CA ARG A 192 18.70 -12.56 20.51
C ARG A 192 18.04 -13.91 20.19
N VAL A 193 17.36 -13.97 19.06
CA VAL A 193 16.87 -15.20 18.45
C VAL A 193 17.66 -15.48 17.19
N VAL A 194 18.30 -16.63 17.10
CA VAL A 194 19.09 -17.04 15.92
C VAL A 194 18.18 -17.75 14.93
N MET A 195 17.94 -17.10 13.80
CA MET A 195 17.15 -17.64 12.69
C MET A 195 18.06 -18.43 11.76
N GLN A 196 18.19 -19.74 12.01
CA GLN A 196 18.97 -20.68 11.21
C GLN A 196 18.24 -22.02 11.06
N LYS A 197 17.68 -22.56 12.15
CA LYS A 197 16.98 -23.87 12.18
C LYS A 197 15.48 -23.69 12.36
N ASP A 198 14.73 -24.64 11.78
CA ASP A 198 13.26 -24.67 11.81
C ASP A 198 12.58 -23.45 11.16
N CYS A 199 13.30 -22.66 10.39
CA CYS A 199 12.81 -21.52 9.67
C CYS A 199 13.21 -21.58 8.19
N THR A 200 12.42 -20.95 7.35
CA THR A 200 12.76 -20.70 5.94
C THR A 200 13.66 -19.48 5.83
N LEU A 201 14.33 -19.33 4.67
CA LEU A 201 15.13 -18.15 4.37
C LEU A 201 14.27 -16.87 4.41
N ARG A 202 13.03 -16.94 3.92
CA ARG A 202 12.04 -15.86 3.99
C ARG A 202 11.76 -15.43 5.44
N GLU A 203 11.45 -16.39 6.31
CA GLU A 203 11.18 -16.13 7.72
C GLU A 203 12.38 -15.49 8.42
N ALA A 204 13.60 -15.97 8.15
CA ALA A 204 14.82 -15.43 8.73
C ALA A 204 15.08 -13.97 8.29
N MET A 205 15.01 -13.68 6.99
CA MET A 205 15.17 -12.34 6.46
C MET A 205 14.08 -11.40 7.00
N ARG A 206 12.82 -11.85 6.99
CA ARG A 206 11.67 -11.07 7.44
C ARG A 206 11.79 -10.70 8.93
N ALA A 207 12.16 -11.65 9.77
CA ALA A 207 12.35 -11.39 11.20
C ALA A 207 13.49 -10.40 11.44
N SER A 208 14.65 -10.65 10.80
CA SER A 208 15.85 -9.84 11.00
C SER A 208 15.73 -8.40 10.51
N MET A 209 14.78 -8.10 9.60
CA MET A 209 14.58 -6.73 9.08
C MET A 209 13.28 -6.06 9.54
N SER A 210 12.62 -6.59 10.56
CA SER A 210 11.39 -6.02 11.13
C SER A 210 11.69 -4.79 12.00
N ILE A 211 12.12 -3.69 11.37
CA ILE A 211 12.48 -2.44 12.06
C ILE A 211 11.26 -1.91 12.84
N PRO A 212 11.35 -1.73 14.17
CA PRO A 212 10.26 -1.21 14.98
C PRO A 212 9.75 0.14 14.47
N GLY A 213 8.42 0.26 14.36
CA GLY A 213 7.75 1.44 13.79
C GLY A 213 7.69 1.44 12.26
N ALA A 214 8.70 0.94 11.55
CA ALA A 214 8.66 0.85 10.08
C ALA A 214 7.82 -0.35 9.62
N PHE A 215 8.11 -1.56 10.11
CA PHE A 215 7.41 -2.79 9.76
C PHE A 215 6.79 -3.47 10.98
N SER A 216 5.68 -4.17 10.77
CA SER A 216 5.06 -4.99 11.83
C SER A 216 6.04 -6.07 12.32
N PRO A 217 6.04 -6.39 13.63
CA PRO A 217 6.81 -7.51 14.15
C PRO A 217 6.52 -8.81 13.40
N ALA A 218 7.56 -9.57 13.09
CA ALA A 218 7.39 -10.89 12.51
C ALA A 218 6.91 -11.87 13.57
N GLN A 219 5.93 -12.72 13.23
CA GLN A 219 5.51 -13.79 14.13
C GLN A 219 6.26 -15.08 13.78
N TYR A 220 6.87 -15.68 14.76
CA TYR A 220 7.59 -16.94 14.59
C TYR A 220 7.41 -17.83 15.82
N LYS A 221 6.82 -19.01 15.66
CA LYS A 221 6.56 -19.98 16.73
C LYS A 221 5.84 -19.40 17.97
N GLY A 222 4.95 -18.42 17.74
CA GLY A 222 4.22 -17.74 18.82
C GLY A 222 4.99 -16.59 19.47
N GLU A 223 6.21 -16.29 19.04
CA GLU A 223 7.00 -15.14 19.47
C GLU A 223 6.86 -13.97 18.50
N LEU A 224 6.95 -12.75 19.04
CA LEU A 224 7.02 -11.51 18.26
C LEU A 224 8.48 -11.13 18.08
N LEU A 225 8.97 -11.14 16.84
CA LEU A 225 10.35 -10.83 16.51
C LEU A 225 10.43 -9.46 15.77
N VAL A 226 11.44 -8.69 16.15
CA VAL A 226 11.81 -7.43 15.50
C VAL A 226 13.27 -7.48 15.03
N ASP A 227 13.72 -6.42 14.37
CA ASP A 227 15.05 -6.32 13.76
C ASP A 227 16.16 -6.75 14.71
N GLY A 228 17.05 -7.61 14.20
CA GLY A 228 18.17 -8.13 14.95
C GLY A 228 19.19 -7.07 15.36
N GLY A 229 19.19 -5.94 14.66
CA GLY A 229 20.07 -4.81 14.95
C GLY A 229 19.93 -4.23 16.36
N LEU A 230 18.80 -4.46 17.04
CA LEU A 230 18.63 -4.00 18.43
C LEU A 230 19.54 -4.73 19.43
N VAL A 231 19.93 -5.99 19.13
CA VAL A 231 20.73 -6.83 20.03
C VAL A 231 22.04 -7.34 19.43
N ASP A 232 22.13 -7.48 18.10
CA ASP A 232 23.28 -8.03 17.40
C ASP A 232 23.36 -7.48 15.97
N ASN A 233 23.73 -6.21 15.83
CA ASN A 233 23.75 -5.53 14.52
C ASN A 233 24.96 -5.93 13.63
N LEU A 234 26.07 -6.35 14.23
CA LEU A 234 27.25 -6.85 13.53
C LEU A 234 27.60 -8.25 14.09
N PRO A 235 26.98 -9.33 13.59
CA PRO A 235 26.92 -10.65 14.24
C PRO A 235 28.24 -11.44 14.14
N VAL A 236 29.32 -10.90 14.72
CA VAL A 236 30.66 -11.51 14.74
C VAL A 236 30.66 -12.83 15.51
N GLU A 237 30.09 -12.82 16.72
CA GLU A 237 29.98 -14.00 17.58
C GLU A 237 29.17 -15.11 16.88
N LEU A 238 28.08 -14.76 16.22
CA LEU A 238 27.25 -15.73 15.48
C LEU A 238 28.04 -16.43 14.36
N ALA A 239 28.86 -15.68 13.60
CA ALA A 239 29.71 -16.29 12.58
C ALA A 239 30.74 -17.27 13.20
N ARG A 240 31.27 -16.96 14.40
CA ARG A 240 32.13 -17.85 15.15
C ARG A 240 31.41 -19.12 15.62
N GLU A 241 30.16 -18.95 16.14
CA GLU A 241 29.27 -20.06 16.51
C GLU A 241 29.00 -20.96 15.30
N MET A 242 28.91 -20.43 14.08
CA MET A 242 28.73 -21.16 12.83
C MET A 242 30.02 -21.85 12.32
N GLY A 243 31.16 -21.59 12.91
CA GLY A 243 32.41 -22.28 12.58
C GLY A 243 33.49 -21.43 11.91
N ALA A 244 33.35 -20.11 11.83
CA ALA A 244 34.34 -19.23 11.28
C ALA A 244 35.64 -19.17 12.13
N ASP A 245 36.82 -19.33 11.51
CA ASP A 245 38.12 -19.07 12.12
C ASP A 245 38.61 -17.65 11.88
N VAL A 246 38.26 -17.05 10.73
CA VAL A 246 38.55 -15.70 10.34
C VAL A 246 37.24 -15.02 9.91
N VAL A 247 36.99 -13.80 10.39
CA VAL A 247 35.80 -13.03 10.06
C VAL A 247 36.16 -11.85 9.15
N ILE A 248 35.41 -11.71 8.06
CA ILE A 248 35.34 -10.49 7.27
C ILE A 248 34.08 -9.77 7.72
N ALA A 249 34.23 -8.71 8.53
CA ALA A 249 33.12 -7.94 9.07
C ALA A 249 32.92 -6.66 8.24
N VAL A 250 31.72 -6.50 7.67
CA VAL A 250 31.34 -5.30 6.92
C VAL A 250 30.36 -4.47 7.77
N ASN A 251 30.86 -3.35 8.28
CA ASN A 251 30.07 -2.46 9.13
C ASN A 251 29.55 -1.25 8.34
N VAL A 252 28.24 -1.21 8.12
CA VAL A 252 27.51 -0.10 7.46
C VAL A 252 26.58 0.64 8.43
N GLY A 253 26.77 0.44 9.73
CA GLY A 253 25.92 1.00 10.78
C GLY A 253 25.65 2.50 10.64
N THR A 254 24.47 2.92 11.05
CA THR A 254 24.04 4.34 10.99
C THR A 254 24.62 5.11 12.19
N PRO A 255 25.35 6.21 11.96
CA PRO A 255 25.85 7.03 13.06
C PRO A 255 24.70 7.68 13.83
N LEU A 256 24.96 8.07 15.09
CA LEU A 256 24.00 8.80 15.88
C LEU A 256 23.68 10.14 15.23
N SER A 257 22.40 10.51 15.27
CA SER A 257 21.92 11.79 14.71
C SER A 257 22.37 12.96 15.57
N GLU A 258 22.65 14.09 14.92
CA GLU A 258 22.94 15.37 15.59
C GLU A 258 21.68 15.90 16.31
N LYS A 259 21.88 16.73 17.33
CA LYS A 259 20.82 17.26 18.20
C LYS A 259 19.71 17.98 17.41
N GLU A 260 20.08 18.67 16.33
CA GLU A 260 19.19 19.45 15.47
C GLU A 260 18.16 18.61 14.72
N LYS A 261 18.42 17.31 14.55
CA LYS A 261 17.52 16.34 13.91
C LYS A 261 16.56 15.66 14.88
N LEU A 262 16.72 15.86 16.19
CA LEU A 262 15.93 15.23 17.25
C LEU A 262 14.75 16.12 17.73
N THR A 263 14.02 16.69 16.78
CA THR A 263 12.97 17.69 17.05
C THR A 263 11.57 17.11 17.19
N ASN A 264 11.37 15.85 16.87
CA ASN A 264 10.05 15.19 16.90
C ASN A 264 10.14 13.74 17.42
N VAL A 265 8.98 13.16 17.74
CA VAL A 265 8.88 11.81 18.31
C VAL A 265 9.52 10.76 17.40
N VAL A 266 9.35 10.86 16.08
CA VAL A 266 9.90 9.91 15.12
C VAL A 266 11.43 9.95 15.14
N GLY A 267 12.02 11.16 15.13
CA GLY A 267 13.47 11.33 15.21
C GLY A 267 14.04 10.79 16.53
N VAL A 268 13.35 11.02 17.66
CA VAL A 268 13.76 10.48 18.97
C VAL A 268 13.66 8.95 18.99
N MET A 269 12.60 8.35 18.46
CA MET A 269 12.47 6.89 18.36
C MET A 269 13.56 6.27 17.48
N ALA A 270 13.83 6.86 16.32
CA ALA A 270 14.92 6.43 15.44
C ALA A 270 16.28 6.52 16.15
N GLN A 271 16.53 7.58 16.91
CA GLN A 271 17.76 7.72 17.69
C GLN A 271 17.88 6.63 18.78
N MET A 272 16.79 6.26 19.45
CA MET A 272 16.82 5.16 20.42
C MET A 272 17.24 3.83 19.78
N VAL A 273 16.72 3.53 18.59
CA VAL A 273 17.14 2.36 17.79
C VAL A 273 18.63 2.47 17.45
N ASN A 274 19.09 3.63 16.96
CA ASN A 274 20.49 3.86 16.61
C ASN A 274 21.43 3.71 17.82
N LEU A 275 21.01 4.17 19.02
CA LEU A 275 21.78 4.01 20.25
C LEU A 275 21.98 2.52 20.61
N LEU A 276 20.91 1.72 20.55
CA LEU A 276 20.99 0.28 20.81
C LEU A 276 21.88 -0.43 19.81
N THR A 277 21.73 -0.13 18.53
CA THR A 277 22.56 -0.74 17.47
C THR A 277 24.02 -0.36 17.60
N GLU A 278 24.35 0.91 17.88
CA GLU A 278 25.72 1.38 18.05
C GLU A 278 26.39 0.74 19.28
N GLN A 279 25.68 0.57 20.40
CA GLN A 279 26.20 -0.09 21.59
C GLN A 279 26.61 -1.53 21.32
N ASN A 280 25.75 -2.32 20.67
CA ASN A 280 26.10 -3.71 20.37
C ASN A 280 27.17 -3.84 19.26
N VAL A 281 27.21 -2.92 18.27
CA VAL A 281 28.29 -2.88 17.28
C VAL A 281 29.66 -2.65 17.95
N ARG A 282 29.75 -1.72 18.92
CA ARG A 282 31.00 -1.50 19.67
C ARG A 282 31.46 -2.74 20.40
N LYS A 283 30.52 -3.51 20.99
CA LYS A 283 30.82 -4.80 21.60
C LYS A 283 31.42 -5.76 20.55
N SER A 284 30.72 -5.96 19.41
CA SER A 284 31.14 -6.86 18.36
C SER A 284 32.49 -6.48 17.73
N LEU A 285 32.78 -5.17 17.61
CA LEU A 285 34.10 -4.70 17.15
C LEU A 285 35.21 -5.09 18.12
N GLY A 286 34.94 -5.13 19.43
CA GLY A 286 35.87 -5.60 20.46
C GLY A 286 36.15 -7.12 20.40
N GLU A 287 35.32 -7.89 19.75
CA GLU A 287 35.45 -9.33 19.55
C GLU A 287 36.34 -9.70 18.32
N LEU A 288 36.66 -8.71 17.49
CA LEU A 288 37.53 -8.92 16.33
C LEU A 288 38.99 -9.12 16.75
N SER A 289 39.61 -10.15 16.21
CA SER A 289 41.03 -10.44 16.38
C SER A 289 41.89 -9.74 15.32
N SER A 290 43.21 -9.77 15.49
CA SER A 290 44.15 -9.23 14.48
C SER A 290 44.09 -9.96 13.14
N ARG A 291 43.59 -11.17 13.09
CA ARG A 291 43.37 -11.98 11.86
C ARG A 291 42.12 -11.58 11.11
N ASP A 292 41.14 -10.97 11.78
CA ASP A 292 39.88 -10.58 11.19
C ASP A 292 40.03 -9.31 10.34
N ILE A 293 39.14 -9.12 9.38
CA ILE A 293 39.20 -8.00 8.44
C ILE A 293 37.91 -7.18 8.63
N LEU A 294 38.05 -5.97 9.18
CA LEU A 294 36.98 -4.99 9.24
C LEU A 294 37.00 -4.14 7.97
N ILE A 295 35.82 -4.02 7.34
CA ILE A 295 35.55 -3.14 6.20
C ILE A 295 34.46 -2.18 6.60
N THR A 296 34.76 -0.87 6.59
CA THR A 296 33.82 0.18 6.91
C THR A 296 33.71 1.14 5.72
N PRO A 297 32.68 0.99 4.87
CA PRO A 297 32.43 1.91 3.77
C PRO A 297 32.17 3.34 4.29
N ASP A 298 32.70 4.33 3.57
CA ASP A 298 32.40 5.74 3.86
C ASP A 298 31.02 6.10 3.35
N LEU A 299 30.07 6.16 4.28
CA LEU A 299 28.64 6.41 4.02
C LEU A 299 28.14 7.62 4.81
N ALA A 300 28.99 8.58 5.16
CA ALA A 300 28.60 9.74 5.97
C ALA A 300 27.50 10.57 5.32
N GLU A 301 27.45 10.63 4.00
CA GLU A 301 26.47 11.40 3.22
C GLU A 301 25.12 10.66 3.01
N TYR A 302 25.02 9.40 3.43
CA TYR A 302 23.85 8.55 3.17
C TYR A 302 23.15 8.17 4.47
N SER A 303 21.84 8.35 4.50
CA SER A 303 20.97 7.88 5.57
C SER A 303 20.50 6.43 5.33
N SER A 304 19.94 5.81 6.37
CA SER A 304 19.29 4.50 6.25
C SER A 304 18.05 4.49 5.33
N ALA A 305 17.51 5.67 4.99
CA ALA A 305 16.33 5.84 4.14
C ALA A 305 16.67 6.18 2.68
N ASP A 306 17.95 6.36 2.31
CA ASP A 306 18.39 6.75 0.94
C ASP A 306 18.33 5.58 -0.07
N LEU A 307 17.22 4.86 -0.12
CA LEU A 307 17.03 3.66 -0.95
C LEU A 307 17.16 3.94 -2.45
N LYS A 308 16.86 5.15 -2.90
CA LYS A 308 17.00 5.55 -4.32
C LYS A 308 18.45 5.80 -4.76
N LYS A 309 19.39 5.93 -3.81
CA LYS A 309 20.82 6.12 -4.08
C LYS A 309 21.60 4.80 -4.08
N SER A 310 20.92 3.68 -4.34
CA SER A 310 21.51 2.34 -4.26
C SER A 310 22.77 2.16 -5.09
N ALA A 311 22.83 2.69 -6.31
CA ALA A 311 24.02 2.58 -7.17
C ALA A 311 25.25 3.29 -6.57
N GLU A 312 25.07 4.48 -5.99
CA GLU A 312 26.13 5.25 -5.34
C GLU A 312 26.64 4.52 -4.09
N ILE A 313 25.72 3.98 -3.28
CA ILE A 313 26.04 3.26 -2.05
C ILE A 313 26.80 1.94 -2.37
N ILE A 314 26.41 1.22 -3.42
CA ILE A 314 27.15 0.03 -3.91
C ILE A 314 28.60 0.42 -4.26
N ALA A 315 28.79 1.54 -4.98
CA ALA A 315 30.13 2.01 -5.35
C ALA A 315 31.01 2.34 -4.14
N ARG A 316 30.45 2.93 -3.07
CA ARG A 316 31.15 3.15 -1.80
C ARG A 316 31.58 1.84 -1.14
N GLY A 317 30.73 0.81 -1.22
CA GLY A 317 31.07 -0.54 -0.74
C GLY A 317 32.24 -1.14 -1.51
N GLU A 318 32.25 -1.02 -2.82
CA GLU A 318 33.35 -1.46 -3.68
C GLU A 318 34.65 -0.73 -3.34
N GLU A 319 34.63 0.59 -3.20
CA GLU A 319 35.80 1.38 -2.79
C GLU A 319 36.39 0.88 -1.47
N ALA A 320 35.54 0.64 -0.46
CA ALA A 320 35.98 0.13 0.84
C ALA A 320 36.57 -1.28 0.75
N GLY A 321 36.00 -2.17 -0.06
CA GLY A 321 36.51 -3.48 -0.34
C GLY A 321 37.87 -3.44 -1.00
N ARG A 322 38.06 -2.54 -1.98
CA ARG A 322 39.38 -2.34 -2.66
C ARG A 322 40.46 -1.81 -1.69
N LYS A 323 40.10 -0.93 -0.75
CA LYS A 323 41.04 -0.49 0.31
C LYS A 323 41.50 -1.65 1.20
N ALA A 324 40.67 -2.67 1.41
CA ALA A 324 41.01 -3.86 2.18
C ALA A 324 41.66 -4.98 1.35
N ALA A 325 41.83 -4.80 0.05
CA ALA A 325 42.24 -5.85 -0.89
C ALA A 325 43.55 -6.59 -0.53
N GLU A 326 44.54 -5.90 0.02
CA GLU A 326 45.82 -6.54 0.42
C GLU A 326 45.60 -7.58 1.52
N ARG A 327 44.78 -7.25 2.53
CA ARG A 327 44.41 -8.18 3.61
C ARG A 327 43.53 -9.32 3.10
N LEU A 328 42.61 -9.02 2.19
CA LEU A 328 41.67 -10.00 1.61
C LEU A 328 42.39 -11.01 0.73
N ARG A 329 43.47 -10.62 0.00
CA ARG A 329 44.25 -11.53 -0.85
C ARG A 329 44.87 -12.71 -0.09
N VAL A 330 45.11 -12.56 1.21
CA VAL A 330 45.63 -13.66 2.04
C VAL A 330 44.61 -14.80 2.16
N LEU A 331 43.32 -14.50 2.00
CA LEU A 331 42.22 -15.45 2.05
C LEU A 331 41.78 -15.96 0.66
N ALA A 332 42.42 -15.44 -0.42
CA ALA A 332 42.07 -15.79 -1.80
C ALA A 332 42.41 -17.25 -2.13
N ARG A 333 41.62 -17.85 -2.99
CA ARG A 333 41.81 -19.21 -3.52
C ARG A 333 42.35 -19.15 -4.96
N PRO A 334 43.02 -20.20 -5.42
CA PRO A 334 43.35 -20.34 -6.83
C PRO A 334 42.08 -20.18 -7.68
N LYS A 335 42.18 -19.45 -8.81
CA LYS A 335 41.02 -19.11 -9.67
C LYS A 335 40.16 -20.33 -10.04
N VAL A 336 40.79 -21.48 -10.29
CA VAL A 336 40.10 -22.72 -10.68
C VAL A 336 39.25 -23.24 -9.51
N GLU A 337 39.77 -23.24 -8.29
CA GLU A 337 39.07 -23.71 -7.11
C GLU A 337 37.91 -22.77 -6.74
N TRP A 338 38.17 -21.47 -6.77
CA TRP A 338 37.12 -20.48 -6.51
C TRP A 338 36.00 -20.57 -7.55
N ALA A 339 36.34 -20.68 -8.85
CA ALA A 339 35.36 -20.79 -9.91
C ALA A 339 34.48 -22.05 -9.77
N ALA A 340 35.12 -23.18 -9.40
CA ALA A 340 34.36 -24.42 -9.12
C ALA A 340 33.42 -24.28 -7.94
N TRP A 341 33.85 -23.66 -6.83
CA TRP A 341 33.03 -23.39 -5.68
C TRP A 341 31.89 -22.42 -6.02
N ASN A 342 32.16 -21.31 -6.71
CA ASN A 342 31.16 -20.32 -7.07
C ASN A 342 30.13 -20.90 -8.05
N LYS A 343 30.56 -21.73 -8.99
CA LYS A 343 29.64 -22.46 -9.88
C LYS A 343 28.71 -23.36 -9.07
N ALA A 344 29.26 -24.18 -8.16
CA ALA A 344 28.43 -25.06 -7.30
C ALA A 344 27.49 -24.27 -6.42
N ARG A 345 27.89 -23.08 -5.91
CA ARG A 345 27.04 -22.19 -5.13
C ARG A 345 25.84 -21.68 -5.93
N THR A 346 26.05 -21.30 -7.19
CA THR A 346 25.03 -20.68 -8.04
C THR A 346 24.18 -21.69 -8.82
N GLU A 347 24.61 -22.95 -8.94
CA GLU A 347 23.96 -23.97 -9.77
C GLU A 347 22.55 -24.34 -9.28
N LEU A 348 22.28 -24.22 -7.98
CA LEU A 348 20.98 -24.52 -7.39
C LEU A 348 19.99 -23.34 -7.48
N PHE A 349 20.47 -22.17 -7.84
CA PHE A 349 19.63 -20.99 -7.96
C PHE A 349 19.01 -20.93 -9.37
N ASP A 350 17.70 -21.19 -9.43
CA ASP A 350 16.91 -20.99 -10.64
C ASP A 350 15.93 -19.81 -10.40
N PRO A 351 16.12 -18.68 -11.11
CA PRO A 351 15.26 -17.52 -10.94
C PRO A 351 13.78 -17.86 -11.18
N PRO A 352 12.91 -17.82 -10.16
CA PRO A 352 11.53 -18.29 -10.28
C PRO A 352 10.64 -17.35 -11.11
N GLU A 353 11.14 -16.16 -11.44
CA GLU A 353 10.35 -15.07 -12.04
C GLU A 353 9.83 -15.38 -13.45
N LYS A 354 10.53 -16.22 -14.21
CA LYS A 354 10.18 -16.55 -15.61
C LYS A 354 9.34 -17.82 -15.75
N ARG A 355 9.15 -18.59 -14.68
CA ARG A 355 8.39 -19.84 -14.75
C ARG A 355 6.90 -19.55 -14.88
N LYS A 356 6.27 -20.21 -15.86
CA LYS A 356 4.80 -20.26 -15.98
C LYS A 356 4.30 -21.48 -15.22
N ASN A 357 3.38 -21.25 -14.29
CA ASN A 357 2.80 -22.31 -13.46
C ASN A 357 1.38 -22.61 -13.94
N ARG A 358 1.13 -23.84 -14.32
CA ARG A 358 -0.23 -24.30 -14.61
C ARG A 358 -0.90 -24.65 -13.29
N VAL A 359 -1.94 -23.93 -12.94
CA VAL A 359 -2.64 -24.08 -11.66
C VAL A 359 -3.51 -25.33 -11.70
N TYR A 360 -3.25 -26.28 -10.81
CA TYR A 360 -4.10 -27.44 -10.58
C TYR A 360 -5.27 -27.08 -9.69
N GLU A 361 -4.97 -26.49 -8.52
CA GLU A 361 -5.92 -26.15 -7.49
C GLU A 361 -5.48 -24.88 -6.75
N VAL A 362 -6.42 -24.20 -6.12
CA VAL A 362 -6.16 -23.06 -5.24
C VAL A 362 -6.69 -23.36 -3.85
N LEU A 363 -5.83 -23.32 -2.86
CA LEU A 363 -6.14 -23.56 -1.46
C LEU A 363 -5.82 -22.32 -0.63
N VAL A 364 -6.40 -22.25 0.56
CA VAL A 364 -6.05 -21.27 1.59
C VAL A 364 -5.45 -22.02 2.75
N ALA A 365 -4.32 -21.57 3.26
CA ALA A 365 -3.69 -22.17 4.44
C ALA A 365 -4.62 -22.05 5.64
N GLU A 366 -4.76 -23.15 6.39
CA GLU A 366 -5.61 -23.18 7.57
C GLU A 366 -5.08 -22.25 8.66
N SER A 367 -5.96 -21.38 9.15
CA SER A 367 -5.75 -20.60 10.37
C SER A 367 -6.80 -21.00 11.40
N LYS A 368 -6.36 -21.37 12.61
CA LYS A 368 -7.26 -21.89 13.68
C LYS A 368 -8.35 -20.89 14.09
N ASN A 369 -8.16 -19.60 13.81
CA ASN A 369 -9.07 -18.54 14.25
C ASN A 369 -9.52 -17.67 13.07
N SER A 370 -9.44 -18.17 11.82
CA SER A 370 -9.86 -17.41 10.65
C SER A 370 -11.37 -17.10 10.73
N ARG A 371 -11.69 -15.83 10.50
CA ARG A 371 -13.06 -15.31 10.41
C ARG A 371 -13.51 -15.13 8.97
N ILE A 372 -12.56 -15.18 8.04
CA ILE A 372 -12.80 -15.00 6.63
C ILE A 372 -12.88 -16.37 5.97
N PRO A 373 -14.02 -16.74 5.39
CA PRO A 373 -14.15 -18.02 4.70
C PRO A 373 -13.09 -18.17 3.59
N PRO A 374 -12.46 -19.35 3.46
CA PRO A 374 -11.47 -19.62 2.40
C PRO A 374 -11.98 -19.30 0.99
N GLU A 375 -13.25 -19.60 0.72
CA GLU A 375 -13.91 -19.37 -0.57
C GLU A 375 -13.87 -17.89 -0.96
N ARG A 376 -14.05 -16.99 0.00
CA ARG A 376 -13.97 -15.55 -0.23
C ARG A 376 -12.55 -15.11 -0.62
N THR A 377 -11.55 -15.66 0.05
CA THR A 377 -10.13 -15.40 -0.27
C THR A 377 -9.78 -15.89 -1.67
N ILE A 378 -10.22 -17.10 -2.04
CA ILE A 378 -10.01 -17.69 -3.37
C ILE A 378 -10.70 -16.84 -4.44
N GLU A 379 -11.93 -16.42 -4.21
CA GLU A 379 -12.66 -15.56 -5.15
C GLU A 379 -11.96 -14.23 -5.38
N ARG A 380 -11.51 -13.59 -4.30
CA ARG A 380 -10.77 -12.31 -4.38
C ARG A 380 -9.44 -12.44 -5.11
N ALA A 381 -8.75 -13.55 -4.96
CA ALA A 381 -7.53 -13.86 -5.68
C ALA A 381 -7.77 -14.02 -7.21
N ALA A 382 -9.00 -14.39 -7.61
CA ALA A 382 -9.41 -14.59 -9.00
C ALA A 382 -8.49 -15.56 -9.79
N ILE A 383 -7.89 -16.52 -9.10
CA ILE A 383 -7.08 -17.57 -9.72
C ILE A 383 -7.98 -18.76 -10.02
N ARG A 384 -8.03 -19.19 -11.27
CA ARG A 384 -8.87 -20.33 -11.70
C ARG A 384 -8.02 -21.56 -11.90
N PRO A 385 -8.45 -22.74 -11.43
CA PRO A 385 -7.87 -24.02 -11.82
C PRO A 385 -7.78 -24.15 -13.35
N GLY A 386 -6.71 -24.77 -13.85
CA GLY A 386 -6.42 -24.90 -15.28
C GLY A 386 -5.75 -23.68 -15.94
N SER A 387 -5.75 -22.51 -15.28
CA SER A 387 -5.09 -21.31 -15.80
C SER A 387 -3.56 -21.43 -15.71
N VAL A 388 -2.87 -20.71 -16.60
CA VAL A 388 -1.40 -20.59 -16.55
C VAL A 388 -1.06 -19.22 -16.02
N ARG A 389 -0.27 -19.17 -14.94
CA ARG A 389 0.08 -17.94 -14.22
C ARG A 389 1.56 -17.77 -14.07
N THR A 390 2.03 -16.56 -14.27
CA THR A 390 3.37 -16.12 -13.88
C THR A 390 3.39 -15.77 -12.39
N ARG A 391 4.57 -15.70 -11.77
CA ARG A 391 4.72 -15.22 -10.38
C ARG A 391 4.16 -13.81 -10.20
N GLY A 392 4.39 -12.91 -11.16
CA GLY A 392 3.86 -11.55 -11.09
C GLY A 392 2.32 -11.48 -11.08
N GLU A 393 1.64 -12.39 -11.80
CA GLU A 393 0.17 -12.50 -11.74
C GLU A 393 -0.33 -13.09 -10.41
N LEU A 394 0.42 -14.02 -9.81
CA LEU A 394 0.11 -14.54 -8.48
C LEU A 394 0.34 -13.47 -7.40
N ASP A 395 1.41 -12.67 -7.49
CA ASP A 395 1.63 -11.50 -6.62
C ASP A 395 0.46 -10.50 -6.73
N ALA A 396 -0.01 -10.24 -7.96
CA ALA A 396 -1.16 -9.35 -8.17
C ALA A 396 -2.46 -9.91 -7.56
N ALA A 397 -2.63 -11.23 -7.59
CA ALA A 397 -3.75 -11.91 -6.95
C ALA A 397 -3.68 -11.79 -5.42
N ALA A 398 -2.53 -12.02 -4.80
CA ALA A 398 -2.31 -11.84 -3.37
C ALA A 398 -2.59 -10.40 -2.93
N ARG A 399 -2.07 -9.40 -3.67
CA ARG A 399 -2.38 -7.98 -3.42
C ARG A 399 -3.87 -7.67 -3.52
N SER A 400 -4.59 -8.31 -4.44
CA SER A 400 -6.03 -8.12 -4.56
C SER A 400 -6.79 -8.59 -3.33
N VAL A 401 -6.33 -9.68 -2.70
CA VAL A 401 -6.87 -10.18 -1.43
C VAL A 401 -6.51 -9.23 -0.29
N PHE A 402 -5.24 -8.83 -0.20
CA PHE A 402 -4.75 -7.89 0.81
C PHE A 402 -5.50 -6.56 0.79
N ALA A 403 -5.83 -6.06 -0.40
CA ALA A 403 -6.52 -4.78 -0.59
C ALA A 403 -7.98 -4.76 -0.08
N ASP A 404 -8.53 -5.89 0.36
CA ASP A 404 -9.80 -5.92 1.11
C ASP A 404 -9.69 -5.25 2.49
N GLY A 405 -8.44 -5.10 3.01
CA GLY A 405 -8.15 -4.36 4.24
C GLY A 405 -8.23 -5.19 5.53
N TYR A 406 -8.54 -6.47 5.45
CA TYR A 406 -8.70 -7.36 6.60
C TYR A 406 -7.43 -8.12 7.00
N PHE A 407 -6.39 -8.04 6.17
CA PHE A 407 -5.16 -8.80 6.32
C PHE A 407 -3.97 -7.91 6.66
N GLU A 408 -3.05 -8.40 7.47
CA GLU A 408 -1.72 -7.80 7.68
C GLU A 408 -0.80 -8.07 6.48
N SER A 409 -0.92 -9.29 5.92
CA SER A 409 -0.25 -9.71 4.70
C SER A 409 -0.97 -10.88 4.05
N VAL A 410 -0.78 -11.05 2.75
CA VAL A 410 -1.26 -12.19 1.97
C VAL A 410 -0.12 -12.67 1.09
N THR A 411 0.44 -13.81 1.43
CA THR A 411 1.45 -14.46 0.59
C THR A 411 0.90 -15.73 -0.05
N TYR A 412 1.73 -16.40 -0.82
CA TYR A 412 1.39 -17.69 -1.38
C TYR A 412 2.63 -18.56 -1.49
N ARG A 413 2.43 -19.88 -1.50
CA ARG A 413 3.43 -20.85 -1.92
C ARG A 413 2.89 -21.71 -3.06
N LEU A 414 3.78 -22.32 -3.79
CA LEU A 414 3.47 -23.27 -4.87
C LEU A 414 3.90 -24.67 -4.44
N ASP A 415 2.92 -25.51 -4.17
CA ASP A 415 3.17 -26.91 -3.88
C ASP A 415 3.12 -27.73 -5.20
N PRO A 416 3.90 -28.80 -5.34
CA PRO A 416 3.83 -29.66 -6.52
C PRO A 416 2.44 -30.29 -6.67
N GLY A 417 1.85 -30.12 -7.84
CA GLY A 417 0.61 -30.79 -8.23
C GLY A 417 0.85 -31.97 -9.18
N PRO A 418 -0.20 -32.71 -9.57
CA PRO A 418 -0.12 -33.79 -10.56
C PRO A 418 0.40 -33.26 -11.91
N ASP A 419 1.09 -34.12 -12.67
CA ASP A 419 1.51 -33.87 -14.07
C ASP A 419 2.30 -32.58 -14.28
N GLY A 420 3.13 -32.19 -13.30
CA GLY A 420 3.94 -30.98 -13.38
C GLY A 420 3.15 -29.67 -13.24
N THR A 421 1.91 -29.75 -12.75
CA THR A 421 1.11 -28.60 -12.35
C THR A 421 1.51 -28.08 -10.95
N SER A 422 0.91 -26.99 -10.51
CA SER A 422 1.14 -26.40 -9.20
C SER A 422 -0.17 -26.22 -8.43
N VAL A 423 -0.18 -26.53 -7.16
CA VAL A 423 -1.21 -26.12 -6.21
C VAL A 423 -0.80 -24.76 -5.65
N VAL A 424 -1.64 -23.76 -5.84
CA VAL A 424 -1.42 -22.42 -5.26
C VAL A 424 -2.05 -22.39 -3.87
N VAL A 425 -1.23 -22.28 -2.84
CA VAL A 425 -1.70 -22.16 -1.45
C VAL A 425 -1.56 -20.72 -1.02
N LEU A 426 -2.68 -20.01 -0.90
CA LEU A 426 -2.71 -18.65 -0.35
C LEU A 426 -2.50 -18.70 1.17
N GLU A 427 -1.69 -17.80 1.69
CA GLU A 427 -1.31 -17.72 3.11
C GLU A 427 -1.71 -16.34 3.65
N PRO A 428 -3.03 -16.09 3.87
CA PRO A 428 -3.51 -14.84 4.43
C PRO A 428 -3.23 -14.78 5.92
N ARG A 429 -2.74 -13.65 6.40
CA ARG A 429 -2.58 -13.35 7.81
C ARG A 429 -3.58 -12.27 8.19
N GLU A 430 -4.61 -12.66 8.92
CA GLU A 430 -5.66 -11.74 9.36
C GLU A 430 -5.14 -10.77 10.43
N LYS A 431 -5.67 -9.56 10.43
CA LYS A 431 -5.42 -8.57 11.49
C LYS A 431 -6.21 -8.95 12.75
N ASP A 432 -5.63 -8.79 13.91
CA ASP A 432 -6.33 -8.99 15.19
C ASP A 432 -7.44 -7.94 15.42
N SER A 433 -7.35 -6.79 14.76
CA SER A 433 -8.20 -5.60 14.91
C SER A 433 -9.35 -5.46 13.91
N VAL A 434 -9.71 -6.53 13.19
CA VAL A 434 -10.67 -6.48 12.05
C VAL A 434 -12.12 -6.15 12.44
N TRP A 435 -12.45 -6.01 13.73
CA TRP A 435 -13.83 -5.91 14.19
C TRP A 435 -14.54 -4.63 13.83
N SER A 436 -13.89 -3.51 14.03
CA SER A 436 -14.43 -2.23 13.67
C SER A 436 -13.33 -1.20 13.39
N SER A 437 -13.73 -0.14 12.73
CA SER A 437 -12.84 0.99 12.45
C SER A 437 -13.57 2.30 12.65
N VAL A 438 -12.85 3.29 13.15
CA VAL A 438 -13.28 4.68 13.24
C VAL A 438 -12.47 5.50 12.24
N ARG A 439 -13.14 6.38 11.49
CA ARG A 439 -12.52 7.27 10.54
C ARG A 439 -12.97 8.70 10.80
N PHE A 440 -12.06 9.63 10.56
CA PHE A 440 -12.33 11.05 10.64
C PHE A 440 -12.20 11.66 9.25
N GLY A 441 -13.08 12.59 8.95
CA GLY A 441 -13.02 13.40 7.74
C GLY A 441 -13.13 14.86 8.11
N GLY A 442 -12.67 15.73 7.22
CA GLY A 442 -12.80 17.16 7.40
C GLY A 442 -12.68 17.88 6.08
N SER A 443 -13.36 19.00 5.95
CA SER A 443 -13.18 19.94 4.86
C SER A 443 -13.26 21.36 5.39
N LEU A 444 -12.39 22.21 4.87
CA LEU A 444 -12.40 23.65 5.06
C LEU A 444 -12.29 24.32 3.71
N GLU A 445 -13.16 25.29 3.47
CA GLU A 445 -13.10 26.15 2.30
C GLU A 445 -13.27 27.60 2.73
N THR A 446 -12.42 28.46 2.24
CA THR A 446 -12.56 29.91 2.44
C THR A 446 -12.10 30.66 1.19
N ASP A 447 -12.83 31.77 0.89
CA ASP A 447 -12.45 32.73 -0.14
C ASP A 447 -11.74 33.96 0.44
N PHE A 448 -11.40 33.91 1.75
CA PHE A 448 -10.77 34.97 2.53
C PHE A 448 -11.58 36.29 2.62
N ASP A 449 -12.80 36.31 2.09
CA ASP A 449 -13.65 37.52 2.10
C ASP A 449 -15.02 37.23 2.74
N LYS A 450 -15.85 36.39 2.13
CA LYS A 450 -17.26 36.23 2.49
C LYS A 450 -17.66 34.83 2.90
N VAL A 451 -16.98 33.84 2.36
CA VAL A 451 -17.33 32.43 2.55
C VAL A 451 -16.25 31.73 3.34
N SER A 452 -16.64 31.15 4.44
CA SER A 452 -15.83 30.17 5.16
C SER A 452 -16.77 29.04 5.58
N SER A 453 -16.58 27.85 5.03
CA SER A 453 -17.33 26.67 5.38
C SER A 453 -16.42 25.59 5.94
N PHE A 454 -16.87 24.90 6.95
CA PHE A 454 -16.16 23.75 7.48
C PHE A 454 -17.14 22.59 7.68
N ASN A 455 -16.64 21.38 7.50
CA ASN A 455 -17.33 20.17 7.88
C ASN A 455 -16.35 19.24 8.59
N PHE A 456 -16.86 18.52 9.56
CA PHE A 456 -16.13 17.48 10.27
C PHE A 456 -16.96 16.20 10.25
N LEU A 457 -16.37 15.10 9.80
CA LEU A 457 -16.97 13.78 9.68
C LEU A 457 -16.37 12.82 10.71
N PHE A 458 -17.23 12.11 11.39
CA PHE A 458 -16.92 10.92 12.16
C PHE A 458 -17.66 9.73 11.55
N ALA A 459 -16.94 8.67 11.23
CA ALA A 459 -17.52 7.45 10.69
C ALA A 459 -17.03 6.25 11.50
N HIS A 460 -17.98 5.40 11.91
CA HIS A 460 -17.71 4.12 12.56
C HIS A 460 -18.24 2.98 11.70
N SER A 461 -17.46 1.93 11.52
CA SER A 461 -17.85 0.75 10.75
C SER A 461 -17.56 -0.52 11.52
N TRP A 462 -18.53 -1.40 11.66
CA TRP A 462 -18.32 -2.80 12.03
C TRP A 462 -18.14 -3.63 10.78
N HIS A 463 -17.19 -4.55 10.85
CA HIS A 463 -16.80 -5.42 9.74
C HIS A 463 -17.05 -6.88 10.08
N LEU A 464 -17.23 -7.72 9.05
CA LEU A 464 -17.35 -9.17 9.19
C LEU A 464 -18.39 -9.60 10.23
N LEU A 465 -19.56 -8.94 10.23
CA LEU A 465 -20.65 -9.24 11.17
C LEU A 465 -21.21 -10.65 10.98
N ASN A 466 -20.99 -11.26 9.83
CA ASN A 466 -21.29 -12.66 9.55
C ASN A 466 -20.25 -13.25 8.57
N SER A 467 -20.31 -14.56 8.31
CA SER A 467 -19.42 -15.28 7.41
C SER A 467 -19.48 -14.79 5.95
N TRP A 468 -20.55 -14.09 5.53
CA TRP A 468 -20.63 -13.48 4.20
C TRP A 468 -19.95 -12.11 4.12
N GLY A 469 -19.50 -11.58 5.28
CA GLY A 469 -18.77 -10.33 5.36
C GLY A 469 -19.68 -9.09 5.40
N ALA A 470 -20.79 -9.19 6.13
CA ALA A 470 -21.67 -8.04 6.35
C ALA A 470 -20.93 -6.92 7.11
N GLU A 471 -21.31 -5.69 6.80
CA GLU A 471 -20.75 -4.48 7.43
C GLU A 471 -21.88 -3.55 7.86
N TRP A 472 -21.68 -2.86 8.97
CA TRP A 472 -22.57 -1.81 9.42
C TRP A 472 -21.79 -0.52 9.61
N ARG A 473 -22.14 0.52 8.84
CA ARG A 473 -21.50 1.82 8.85
C ARG A 473 -22.46 2.88 9.42
N ASN A 474 -21.91 3.75 10.26
CA ASN A 474 -22.59 4.91 10.80
C ASN A 474 -21.70 6.14 10.61
N GLU A 475 -22.24 7.21 10.04
CA GLU A 475 -21.55 8.47 9.79
C GLU A 475 -22.29 9.62 10.45
N ILE A 476 -21.56 10.52 11.10
CA ILE A 476 -22.05 11.78 11.64
C ILE A 476 -21.17 12.89 11.08
N GLN A 477 -21.78 13.84 10.40
CA GLN A 477 -21.11 15.04 9.91
C GLN A 477 -21.72 16.28 10.57
N ILE A 478 -20.86 17.17 11.01
CA ILE A 478 -21.23 18.47 11.60
C ILE A 478 -20.51 19.57 10.83
N GLY A 479 -21.12 20.76 10.80
CA GLY A 479 -20.61 21.92 10.08
C GLY A 479 -21.69 22.57 9.24
N GLU A 480 -21.30 23.10 8.07
CA GLU A 480 -22.20 23.72 7.09
C GLU A 480 -23.24 22.70 6.57
N ARG A 481 -22.80 21.48 6.31
CA ARG A 481 -23.63 20.34 6.00
C ARG A 481 -23.69 19.41 7.22
N GLN A 482 -24.87 19.25 7.79
CA GLN A 482 -25.13 18.32 8.89
C GLN A 482 -25.72 17.05 8.30
N ARG A 483 -25.10 15.91 8.59
CA ARG A 483 -25.54 14.61 8.06
C ARG A 483 -25.43 13.52 9.10
N PHE A 484 -26.42 12.66 9.11
CA PHE A 484 -26.35 11.33 9.74
C PHE A 484 -26.65 10.29 8.67
N LEU A 485 -25.83 9.22 8.62
CA LEU A 485 -26.07 8.06 7.75
C LEU A 485 -25.87 6.80 8.57
N SER A 486 -26.80 5.85 8.43
CA SER A 486 -26.62 4.48 8.89
C SER A 486 -26.92 3.55 7.73
N GLU A 487 -25.97 2.71 7.36
CA GLU A 487 -26.11 1.74 6.26
C GLU A 487 -25.62 0.35 6.69
N PHE A 488 -26.39 -0.66 6.33
CA PHE A 488 -26.04 -2.04 6.54
C PHE A 488 -25.83 -2.73 5.20
N TYR A 489 -24.60 -3.13 4.94
CA TYR A 489 -24.23 -3.83 3.71
C TYR A 489 -24.21 -5.33 3.97
N GLN A 490 -24.98 -6.09 3.18
CA GLN A 490 -25.08 -7.54 3.28
C GLN A 490 -24.81 -8.17 1.92
N PRO A 491 -23.63 -8.81 1.72
CA PRO A 491 -23.42 -9.69 0.60
C PRO A 491 -24.40 -10.86 0.62
N LEU A 492 -24.82 -11.34 -0.55
CA LEU A 492 -25.76 -12.47 -0.68
C LEU A 492 -25.01 -13.79 -0.96
N GLY A 493 -23.95 -14.05 -0.19
CA GLY A 493 -23.09 -15.21 -0.27
C GLY A 493 -21.62 -14.82 -0.27
N THR A 494 -20.73 -15.81 -0.29
CA THR A 494 -19.28 -15.61 -0.32
C THR A 494 -18.75 -15.42 -1.74
N THR A 495 -19.43 -15.98 -2.74
CA THR A 495 -19.01 -16.03 -4.16
C THR A 495 -19.94 -15.31 -5.12
N LEU A 496 -21.18 -14.99 -4.69
CA LEU A 496 -22.10 -14.22 -5.53
C LEU A 496 -21.76 -12.74 -5.48
N PRO A 497 -21.65 -12.05 -6.62
CA PRO A 497 -21.35 -10.63 -6.68
C PRO A 497 -22.59 -9.75 -6.39
N LEU A 498 -23.50 -10.24 -5.58
CA LEU A 498 -24.76 -9.58 -5.27
C LEU A 498 -24.79 -9.14 -3.79
N PHE A 499 -25.38 -7.99 -3.54
CA PHE A 499 -25.58 -7.50 -2.18
C PHE A 499 -26.90 -6.77 -2.04
N ILE A 500 -27.36 -6.65 -0.79
CA ILE A 500 -28.46 -5.78 -0.37
C ILE A 500 -27.93 -4.79 0.66
N GLN A 501 -28.38 -3.53 0.56
CA GLN A 501 -27.90 -2.45 1.44
C GLN A 501 -29.06 -1.54 1.85
N PRO A 502 -29.78 -1.85 2.94
CA PRO A 502 -30.66 -0.90 3.58
C PRO A 502 -29.85 0.27 4.18
N SER A 503 -30.39 1.47 4.05
CA SER A 503 -29.81 2.67 4.64
C SER A 503 -30.85 3.69 5.03
N ILE A 504 -30.53 4.48 6.04
CA ILE A 504 -31.24 5.69 6.43
C ILE A 504 -30.28 6.85 6.48
N SER A 505 -30.69 8.00 5.99
CA SER A 505 -29.92 9.22 6.12
C SER A 505 -30.80 10.41 6.49
N PHE A 506 -30.20 11.30 7.24
CA PHE A 506 -30.75 12.62 7.58
C PHE A 506 -29.70 13.65 7.16
N GLU A 507 -30.14 14.67 6.43
CA GLU A 507 -29.27 15.73 5.99
C GLU A 507 -29.92 17.08 6.17
N ARG A 508 -29.11 18.09 6.55
CA ARG A 508 -29.49 19.47 6.66
C ARG A 508 -28.43 20.37 6.13
N GLN A 509 -28.78 21.22 5.19
CA GLN A 509 -27.85 22.18 4.56
C GLN A 509 -28.58 23.47 4.22
N SER A 510 -27.85 24.61 4.30
CA SER A 510 -28.37 25.91 3.87
C SER A 510 -27.84 26.25 2.48
N TYR A 511 -28.68 26.90 1.66
CA TYR A 511 -28.40 27.28 0.28
C TYR A 511 -28.70 28.75 0.09
N ASP A 512 -27.76 29.49 -0.51
CA ASP A 512 -27.99 30.85 -0.94
C ASP A 512 -28.74 30.87 -2.28
N ILE A 513 -29.74 31.69 -2.39
CA ILE A 513 -30.54 31.89 -3.61
C ILE A 513 -30.14 33.21 -4.23
N TYR A 514 -29.76 33.19 -5.50
CA TYR A 514 -29.34 34.36 -6.26
C TYR A 514 -30.41 34.77 -7.25
N GLY A 515 -30.65 36.11 -7.37
CA GLY A 515 -31.51 36.68 -8.40
C GLY A 515 -30.88 36.61 -9.77
N THR A 516 -31.70 36.79 -10.82
CA THR A 516 -31.26 36.75 -12.21
C THR A 516 -30.26 37.84 -12.57
N GLU A 517 -30.41 39.05 -11.98
CA GLU A 517 -29.60 40.24 -12.32
C GLU A 517 -28.52 40.60 -11.27
N GLY A 518 -28.54 39.95 -10.07
CA GLY A 518 -27.69 40.33 -8.95
C GLY A 518 -26.61 39.33 -8.63
N LYS A 519 -25.43 39.80 -8.21
CA LYS A 519 -24.32 38.98 -7.71
C LYS A 519 -24.45 38.69 -6.21
N GLN A 520 -25.41 39.29 -5.52
CA GLN A 520 -25.68 39.07 -4.11
C GLN A 520 -26.82 38.09 -3.92
N ALA A 521 -26.68 37.24 -2.90
CA ALA A 521 -27.75 36.35 -2.50
C ALA A 521 -28.98 37.20 -2.06
N ILE A 522 -30.13 36.87 -2.58
CA ILE A 522 -31.41 37.53 -2.24
C ILE A 522 -32.15 36.84 -1.12
N ALA A 523 -31.87 35.56 -0.91
CA ALA A 523 -32.45 34.74 0.16
C ALA A 523 -31.47 33.62 0.52
N ARG A 524 -31.68 33.06 1.73
CA ARG A 524 -31.04 31.83 2.19
C ARG A 524 -32.12 30.85 2.64
N TRP A 525 -32.01 29.63 2.13
CA TRP A 525 -32.96 28.55 2.44
C TRP A 525 -32.23 27.41 3.13
N ARG A 526 -32.92 26.79 4.10
CA ARG A 526 -32.48 25.58 4.76
C ARG A 526 -33.28 24.39 4.24
N ALA A 527 -32.62 23.46 3.58
CA ALA A 527 -33.19 22.18 3.23
C ALA A 527 -32.90 21.16 4.34
N THR A 528 -33.89 20.38 4.67
CA THR A 528 -33.78 19.21 5.56
C THR A 528 -34.35 18.03 4.81
N GLN A 529 -33.58 16.97 4.69
CA GLN A 529 -33.94 15.74 3.97
C GLN A 529 -33.80 14.55 4.88
N PHE A 530 -34.80 13.68 4.85
CA PHE A 530 -34.72 12.32 5.37
C PHE A 530 -34.89 11.36 4.19
N ASP A 531 -34.05 10.35 4.12
CA ASP A 531 -34.07 9.35 3.05
C ASP A 531 -33.88 7.96 3.67
N SER A 532 -34.76 7.04 3.32
CA SER A 532 -34.67 5.64 3.68
C SER A 532 -34.77 4.80 2.43
N GLN A 533 -33.79 3.93 2.19
CA GLN A 533 -33.76 3.11 0.98
C GLN A 533 -33.22 1.72 1.23
N VAL A 534 -33.53 0.82 0.31
CA VAL A 534 -32.89 -0.48 0.15
C VAL A 534 -32.30 -0.53 -1.26
N LEU A 535 -31.00 -0.66 -1.33
CA LEU A 535 -30.27 -0.86 -2.58
C LEU A 535 -30.01 -2.35 -2.78
N PHE A 536 -30.38 -2.89 -3.92
CA PHE A 536 -29.96 -4.19 -4.42
C PHE A 536 -28.90 -3.98 -5.49
N GLY A 537 -27.71 -4.48 -5.25
CA GLY A 537 -26.54 -4.19 -6.09
C GLY A 537 -25.82 -5.41 -6.57
N TRP A 538 -25.10 -5.23 -7.69
CA TRP A 538 -24.15 -6.15 -8.28
C TRP A 538 -22.74 -5.53 -8.20
N GLU A 539 -21.84 -6.23 -7.53
CA GLU A 539 -20.43 -5.85 -7.46
C GLU A 539 -19.69 -6.19 -8.76
N MET A 540 -18.95 -5.23 -9.27
CA MET A 540 -18.01 -5.41 -10.37
C MET A 540 -16.59 -5.57 -9.83
N ALA A 541 -16.42 -6.52 -8.92
CA ALA A 541 -15.19 -6.77 -8.18
C ALA A 541 -14.66 -5.46 -7.53
N ARG A 542 -13.38 -5.13 -7.79
CA ARG A 542 -12.74 -3.91 -7.25
C ARG A 542 -13.12 -2.63 -8.00
N LEU A 543 -13.78 -2.73 -9.15
CA LEU A 543 -14.07 -1.56 -9.99
C LEU A 543 -15.19 -0.69 -9.41
N GLY A 544 -16.22 -1.30 -8.84
CA GLY A 544 -17.39 -0.60 -8.38
C GLY A 544 -18.63 -1.46 -8.28
N TYR A 545 -19.79 -0.85 -8.44
CA TYR A 545 -21.08 -1.55 -8.43
C TYR A 545 -22.10 -0.89 -9.36
N ALA A 546 -23.09 -1.67 -9.77
CA ALA A 546 -24.35 -1.19 -10.32
C ALA A 546 -25.51 -1.70 -9.47
N GLY A 547 -26.59 -0.96 -9.37
CA GLY A 547 -27.73 -1.39 -8.56
C GLY A 547 -28.99 -0.60 -8.79
N ILE A 548 -30.07 -1.15 -8.27
CA ILE A 548 -31.40 -0.51 -8.20
C ILE A 548 -31.80 -0.32 -6.73
N SER A 549 -32.48 0.76 -6.43
CA SER A 549 -32.96 1.02 -5.09
C SER A 549 -34.46 1.31 -5.08
N ALA A 550 -35.11 1.03 -3.97
CA ALA A 550 -36.43 1.50 -3.65
C ALA A 550 -36.37 2.21 -2.30
N GLY A 551 -36.99 3.35 -2.19
CA GLY A 551 -36.91 4.16 -0.98
C GLY A 551 -38.06 5.11 -0.78
N TRP A 552 -37.97 5.83 0.33
CA TRP A 552 -38.85 6.91 0.70
C TRP A 552 -38.03 8.15 1.04
N ILE A 553 -38.38 9.29 0.43
CA ILE A 553 -37.74 10.57 0.68
C ILE A 553 -38.75 11.53 1.28
N SER A 554 -38.31 12.25 2.31
CA SER A 554 -39.03 13.40 2.86
C SER A 554 -38.09 14.59 2.85
N MET A 555 -38.47 15.65 2.17
CA MET A 555 -37.66 16.87 2.05
C MET A 555 -38.54 18.08 2.48
N ARG A 556 -37.90 18.98 3.22
CA ARG A 556 -38.50 20.23 3.65
C ARG A 556 -37.54 21.37 3.43
N ALA A 557 -37.97 22.37 2.65
CA ALA A 557 -37.26 23.63 2.49
C ALA A 557 -37.91 24.74 3.29
N LYS A 558 -37.11 25.53 4.02
CA LYS A 558 -37.55 26.69 4.80
C LYS A 558 -36.66 27.88 4.51
N PRO A 559 -37.26 29.08 4.35
CA PRO A 559 -36.46 30.30 4.30
C PRO A 559 -35.82 30.59 5.66
N GLU A 560 -34.54 31.01 5.65
CA GLU A 560 -33.83 31.53 6.84
C GLU A 560 -33.70 33.04 6.78
N ILE A 561 -33.36 33.59 5.61
CA ILE A 561 -33.14 35.02 5.37
C ILE A 561 -33.78 35.35 4.02
N GLY A 562 -34.45 36.53 3.94
CA GLY A 562 -35.04 37.05 2.70
C GLY A 562 -36.43 37.66 2.94
N ARG A 563 -36.86 38.48 1.96
CA ARG A 563 -38.24 39.06 1.95
C ARG A 563 -39.17 38.11 1.16
N ASP A 564 -40.37 37.93 1.63
CA ASP A 564 -41.45 37.13 1.02
C ASP A 564 -41.01 35.68 0.70
N PRO A 565 -40.90 34.83 1.73
CA PRO A 565 -40.62 33.44 1.49
C PRO A 565 -41.77 32.79 0.72
N PRO A 566 -41.49 31.97 -0.31
CA PRO A 566 -42.49 31.10 -0.87
C PRO A 566 -43.05 30.18 0.23
N PRO A 567 -44.23 29.57 0.06
CA PRO A 567 -44.84 28.68 1.03
C PRO A 567 -43.80 27.55 1.35
N GLN A 568 -43.85 27.09 2.63
CA GLN A 568 -42.99 25.98 3.05
C GLN A 568 -43.28 24.76 2.16
N GLU A 569 -42.31 24.41 1.32
CA GLU A 569 -42.47 23.24 0.49
C GLU A 569 -42.06 21.99 1.29
N ARG A 570 -42.99 21.03 1.35
CA ARG A 570 -42.75 19.71 1.88
C ARG A 570 -43.02 18.71 0.76
N TYR A 571 -42.03 17.89 0.49
CA TYR A 571 -42.13 16.82 -0.45
C TYR A 571 -41.88 15.49 0.24
N GLU A 572 -42.79 14.54 0.06
CA GLU A 572 -42.68 13.19 0.60
C GLU A 572 -43.14 12.22 -0.48
N ALA A 573 -42.27 11.28 -0.82
CA ALA A 573 -42.57 10.34 -1.89
C ALA A 573 -41.80 9.02 -1.81
N PRO A 574 -42.44 7.91 -2.20
CA PRO A 574 -41.71 6.73 -2.57
C PRO A 574 -40.95 6.97 -3.87
N TYR A 575 -39.82 6.31 -4.05
CA TYR A 575 -39.05 6.38 -5.28
C TYR A 575 -38.42 5.06 -5.64
N ILE A 576 -38.08 4.91 -6.93
CA ILE A 576 -37.16 3.89 -7.45
C ILE A 576 -35.91 4.59 -7.95
N GLY A 577 -34.74 4.04 -7.66
CA GLY A 577 -33.45 4.57 -8.06
C GLY A 577 -32.62 3.57 -8.85
N ALA A 578 -31.68 4.11 -9.61
CA ALA A 578 -30.63 3.35 -10.28
C ALA A 578 -29.27 3.99 -9.98
N HIS A 579 -28.26 3.17 -9.73
CA HIS A 579 -26.94 3.59 -9.30
C HIS A 579 -25.87 2.87 -10.07
N LEU A 580 -24.83 3.61 -10.49
CA LEU A 580 -23.59 3.10 -11.04
C LEU A 580 -22.44 3.87 -10.43
N PHE A 581 -21.48 3.15 -9.88
CA PHE A 581 -20.21 3.69 -9.40
C PHE A 581 -19.07 2.83 -9.92
N LEU A 582 -18.20 3.40 -10.72
CA LEU A 582 -16.97 2.77 -11.20
C LEU A 582 -15.79 3.69 -10.89
N ASP A 583 -14.75 3.16 -10.26
CA ASP A 583 -13.58 3.91 -9.87
C ASP A 583 -12.30 3.08 -10.00
N THR A 584 -11.44 3.51 -10.91
CA THR A 584 -10.12 2.94 -11.16
C THR A 584 -9.00 3.96 -10.95
N LEU A 585 -9.31 5.13 -10.36
CA LEU A 585 -8.32 6.17 -10.12
C LEU A 585 -7.23 5.67 -9.15
N ASP A 586 -6.00 6.05 -9.42
CA ASP A 586 -4.85 5.81 -8.54
C ASP A 586 -4.83 6.75 -7.32
N ASN A 587 -5.40 7.94 -7.44
CA ASN A 587 -5.53 8.93 -6.37
C ASN A 587 -6.86 9.69 -6.53
N VAL A 588 -7.47 10.10 -5.42
CA VAL A 588 -8.75 10.83 -5.44
C VAL A 588 -8.56 12.31 -5.77
N SER A 589 -7.53 12.94 -5.19
CA SER A 589 -7.33 14.39 -5.24
C SER A 589 -6.52 14.84 -6.44
N PHE A 590 -5.45 14.11 -6.75
CA PHE A 590 -4.53 14.38 -7.87
C PHE A 590 -4.35 13.12 -8.71
N PRO A 591 -5.42 12.63 -9.37
CA PRO A 591 -5.37 11.38 -10.12
C PRO A 591 -4.45 11.50 -11.33
N THR A 592 -3.66 10.45 -11.57
CA THR A 592 -2.74 10.37 -12.72
C THR A 592 -3.15 9.26 -13.70
N LYS A 593 -3.89 8.26 -13.23
CA LYS A 593 -4.30 7.09 -14.03
C LYS A 593 -5.71 6.66 -13.66
N GLY A 594 -6.33 5.93 -14.58
CA GLY A 594 -7.64 5.35 -14.39
C GLY A 594 -8.78 6.24 -14.83
N TYR A 595 -9.96 5.99 -14.30
CA TYR A 595 -11.17 6.80 -14.55
C TYR A 595 -12.15 6.64 -13.38
N ARG A 596 -13.05 7.59 -13.25
CA ARG A 596 -14.24 7.49 -12.41
C ARG A 596 -15.48 7.76 -13.25
N LEU A 597 -16.50 6.91 -13.12
CA LEU A 597 -17.82 7.09 -13.69
C LEU A 597 -18.85 6.90 -12.59
N THR A 598 -19.67 7.91 -12.36
CA THR A 598 -20.84 7.81 -11.49
C THR A 598 -22.09 8.14 -12.28
N ALA A 599 -23.15 7.35 -12.10
CA ALA A 599 -24.45 7.65 -12.63
C ALA A 599 -25.50 7.33 -11.56
N GLU A 600 -26.38 8.24 -11.30
CA GLU A 600 -27.47 8.06 -10.38
C GLU A 600 -28.77 8.62 -10.97
N GLY A 601 -29.85 7.94 -10.70
CA GLY A 601 -31.18 8.37 -11.12
C GLY A 601 -32.22 7.99 -10.11
N ARG A 602 -33.23 8.83 -9.92
CA ARG A 602 -34.42 8.56 -9.09
C ARG A 602 -35.67 8.97 -9.85
N THR A 603 -36.70 8.20 -9.69
CA THR A 603 -38.04 8.49 -10.23
C THR A 603 -39.13 8.23 -9.19
N SER A 604 -40.10 9.10 -9.14
CA SER A 604 -41.30 9.02 -8.29
C SER A 604 -42.48 9.50 -9.09
N ASP A 605 -43.63 8.92 -8.86
CA ASP A 605 -44.92 9.37 -9.46
C ASP A 605 -45.50 10.59 -8.73
N GLU A 606 -45.01 10.89 -7.52
CA GLU A 606 -45.41 12.06 -6.75
C GLU A 606 -44.91 13.36 -7.38
N ASN A 607 -45.77 14.36 -7.28
CA ASN A 607 -45.64 15.61 -7.98
C ASN A 607 -45.25 16.74 -7.01
N ILE A 608 -44.12 17.40 -7.27
CA ILE A 608 -43.70 18.57 -6.46
C ILE A 608 -44.43 19.85 -6.92
N ASP A 609 -44.67 20.03 -8.24
CA ASP A 609 -45.10 21.30 -8.82
C ASP A 609 -46.38 21.18 -9.69
N GLY A 610 -47.20 20.15 -9.54
CA GLY A 610 -48.36 19.94 -10.40
C GLY A 610 -48.08 19.52 -11.85
N ARG A 611 -46.84 19.10 -12.15
CA ARG A 611 -46.32 18.87 -13.53
C ARG A 611 -45.99 17.42 -13.89
N GLY A 612 -46.47 16.46 -13.14
CA GLY A 612 -46.14 15.03 -13.31
C GLY A 612 -45.02 14.56 -12.37
N GLY A 613 -44.63 13.31 -12.46
CA GLY A 613 -43.68 12.68 -11.51
C GLY A 613 -42.31 13.38 -11.37
N THR A 614 -41.68 13.15 -10.24
CA THR A 614 -40.34 13.67 -9.94
C THR A 614 -39.26 12.76 -10.51
N HIS A 615 -38.43 13.28 -11.38
CA HIS A 615 -37.31 12.56 -11.97
C HIS A 615 -36.04 13.35 -11.75
N VAL A 616 -34.99 12.68 -11.29
CA VAL A 616 -33.63 13.25 -11.18
C VAL A 616 -32.63 12.25 -11.78
N PHE A 617 -31.76 12.72 -12.64
CA PHE A 617 -30.71 11.93 -13.26
C PHE A 617 -29.41 12.74 -13.32
N LYS A 618 -28.30 12.12 -12.98
CA LYS A 618 -26.97 12.74 -12.96
C LYS A 618 -25.92 11.75 -13.41
N VAL A 619 -24.99 12.19 -14.27
CA VAL A 619 -23.79 11.44 -14.66
C VAL A 619 -22.58 12.32 -14.51
N ASN A 620 -21.51 11.81 -13.92
CA ASN A 620 -20.20 12.43 -13.84
C ASN A 620 -19.13 11.45 -14.33
N VAL A 621 -18.22 11.95 -15.15
CA VAL A 621 -17.06 11.21 -15.67
C VAL A 621 -15.81 12.02 -15.38
N LEU A 622 -14.76 11.38 -14.89
CA LEU A 622 -13.45 11.97 -14.66
C LEU A 622 -12.36 11.04 -15.21
N VAL A 623 -11.49 11.58 -16.08
CA VAL A 623 -10.42 10.82 -16.73
C VAL A 623 -9.13 11.62 -16.74
N PRO A 624 -8.08 11.16 -16.04
CA PRO A 624 -6.72 11.69 -16.14
C PRO A 624 -5.92 10.98 -17.22
N TRP A 625 -4.95 11.71 -17.81
CA TRP A 625 -3.89 11.17 -18.68
C TRP A 625 -2.55 11.76 -18.25
N SER A 626 -1.60 10.91 -17.91
CA SER A 626 -0.28 11.32 -17.47
C SER A 626 0.82 10.89 -18.42
N ARG A 627 1.80 11.79 -18.57
CA ARG A 627 3.07 11.49 -19.21
C ARG A 627 4.19 12.19 -18.43
N GLU A 628 5.13 11.37 -17.94
CA GLU A 628 6.20 11.86 -17.06
C GLU A 628 5.63 12.57 -15.82
N LYS A 629 5.95 13.84 -15.62
CA LYS A 629 5.47 14.66 -14.51
C LYS A 629 4.20 15.46 -14.81
N TRP A 630 3.68 15.38 -16.03
CA TRP A 630 2.50 16.11 -16.47
C TRP A 630 1.26 15.23 -16.45
N THR A 631 0.16 15.80 -15.99
CA THR A 631 -1.17 15.17 -16.03
C THR A 631 -2.17 16.12 -16.62
N ALA A 632 -2.86 15.68 -17.67
CA ALA A 632 -4.07 16.30 -18.18
C ALA A 632 -5.28 15.60 -17.55
N LEU A 633 -6.33 16.34 -17.23
CA LEU A 633 -7.54 15.82 -16.62
C LEU A 633 -8.76 16.37 -17.32
N LEU A 634 -9.70 15.50 -17.68
CA LEU A 634 -11.03 15.85 -18.15
C LEU A 634 -12.07 15.39 -17.13
N GLU A 635 -12.96 16.30 -16.74
CA GLU A 635 -14.18 16.00 -16.00
C GLU A 635 -15.38 16.52 -16.77
N ALA A 636 -16.45 15.74 -16.84
CA ALA A 636 -17.71 16.14 -17.43
C ALA A 636 -18.88 15.70 -16.57
N GLU A 637 -19.90 16.55 -16.42
CA GLU A 637 -21.09 16.26 -15.65
C GLU A 637 -22.34 16.71 -16.40
N ILE A 638 -23.36 15.86 -16.39
CA ILE A 638 -24.66 16.15 -16.97
C ILE A 638 -25.74 15.83 -15.93
N GLY A 639 -26.62 16.79 -15.68
CA GLY A 639 -27.79 16.64 -14.81
C GLY A 639 -29.10 16.95 -15.52
N ARG A 640 -30.14 16.17 -15.24
CA ARG A 640 -31.50 16.37 -15.73
C ARG A 640 -32.50 16.11 -14.60
N SER A 641 -33.40 17.02 -14.38
CA SER A 641 -34.46 16.89 -13.36
C SER A 641 -35.77 17.50 -13.83
N THR A 642 -36.87 17.08 -13.23
CA THR A 642 -38.16 17.79 -13.31
C THR A 642 -38.30 18.83 -12.20
N VAL A 643 -37.41 18.78 -11.18
CA VAL A 643 -37.43 19.72 -10.04
C VAL A 643 -36.58 20.94 -10.37
N SER A 644 -37.18 22.13 -10.21
CA SER A 644 -36.49 23.41 -10.36
C SER A 644 -35.39 23.53 -9.29
N GLY A 645 -34.20 24.05 -9.69
CA GLY A 645 -33.08 24.23 -8.75
C GLY A 645 -32.43 22.97 -8.23
N ALA A 646 -32.71 21.80 -8.81
CA ALA A 646 -32.14 20.49 -8.40
C ALA A 646 -30.61 20.45 -8.51
N PHE A 647 -30.04 21.23 -9.40
CA PHE A 647 -28.60 21.30 -9.62
C PHE A 647 -28.08 22.71 -9.38
N GLN A 648 -26.89 22.79 -8.78
CA GLN A 648 -26.21 24.05 -8.49
C GLN A 648 -24.85 24.08 -9.16
N LEU A 649 -24.41 25.28 -9.60
CA LEU A 649 -23.11 25.55 -10.21
C LEU A 649 -22.54 26.83 -9.62
N GLY A 650 -21.25 26.83 -9.32
CA GLY A 650 -20.51 27.92 -8.69
C GLY A 650 -19.71 27.43 -7.48
N GLY A 651 -18.71 28.21 -7.06
CA GLY A 651 -17.88 27.95 -5.90
C GLY A 651 -16.45 27.49 -6.25
N ALA A 652 -15.66 27.23 -5.24
CA ALA A 652 -14.23 26.94 -5.37
C ALA A 652 -13.92 25.62 -6.11
N SER A 653 -14.82 24.67 -6.13
CA SER A 653 -14.63 23.38 -6.81
C SER A 653 -15.22 23.36 -8.23
N ARG A 654 -16.08 24.32 -8.58
CA ARG A 654 -16.73 24.45 -9.89
C ARG A 654 -16.93 25.91 -10.20
N MET A 655 -16.46 26.37 -11.35
CA MET A 655 -16.56 27.77 -11.78
C MET A 655 -15.84 28.72 -10.81
N VAL A 656 -14.54 28.49 -10.60
CA VAL A 656 -13.69 29.23 -9.66
C VAL A 656 -13.75 30.74 -9.95
N GLY A 657 -14.05 31.55 -8.92
CA GLY A 657 -14.28 32.99 -9.05
C GLY A 657 -15.76 33.40 -9.04
N SER A 658 -16.67 32.44 -8.91
CA SER A 658 -18.09 32.70 -8.67
C SER A 658 -18.52 32.20 -7.27
N PRO A 659 -19.55 32.80 -6.66
CA PRO A 659 -20.10 32.31 -5.40
C PRO A 659 -20.65 30.88 -5.50
N TYR A 660 -20.68 30.16 -4.38
CA TYR A 660 -21.29 28.83 -4.32
C TYR A 660 -22.78 28.88 -4.68
N GLY A 661 -23.20 27.96 -5.57
CA GLY A 661 -24.62 27.90 -5.99
C GLY A 661 -25.10 29.12 -6.78
N ARG A 662 -24.19 29.91 -7.35
CA ARG A 662 -24.51 31.12 -8.11
C ARG A 662 -25.56 30.90 -9.20
N TRP A 663 -25.49 29.75 -9.86
CA TRP A 663 -26.48 29.32 -10.85
C TRP A 663 -27.11 28.02 -10.38
N SER A 664 -28.42 27.96 -10.54
CA SER A 664 -29.20 26.77 -10.19
C SER A 664 -30.24 26.47 -11.27
N GLY A 665 -30.62 25.22 -11.42
CA GLY A 665 -31.61 24.83 -12.40
C GLY A 665 -31.98 23.34 -12.36
N SER A 666 -32.98 22.97 -13.18
CA SER A 666 -33.37 21.57 -13.41
C SER A 666 -32.48 20.85 -14.45
N ARG A 667 -31.56 21.58 -15.09
CA ARG A 667 -30.61 21.09 -16.07
C ARG A 667 -29.23 21.54 -15.66
N LEU A 668 -28.21 20.67 -15.81
CA LEU A 668 -26.81 20.97 -15.57
C LEU A 668 -25.97 20.39 -16.70
N GLU A 669 -25.05 21.18 -17.19
CA GLU A 669 -23.96 20.74 -18.06
C GLU A 669 -22.68 21.42 -17.58
N TYR A 670 -21.66 20.61 -17.31
CA TYR A 670 -20.37 21.09 -16.82
C TYR A 670 -19.24 20.29 -17.44
N ALA A 671 -18.16 20.99 -17.74
CA ALA A 671 -16.91 20.37 -18.18
C ALA A 671 -15.72 21.13 -17.59
N ARG A 672 -14.71 20.41 -17.15
CA ARG A 672 -13.43 20.92 -16.66
C ARG A 672 -12.30 20.23 -17.40
N PHE A 673 -11.37 21.04 -17.88
CA PHE A 673 -10.10 20.58 -18.41
C PHE A 673 -8.97 21.17 -17.58
N ALA A 674 -8.10 20.33 -17.00
CA ALA A 674 -6.96 20.77 -16.22
C ALA A 674 -5.66 20.19 -16.77
N LEU A 675 -4.59 20.97 -16.64
CA LEU A 675 -3.22 20.51 -16.89
C LEU A 675 -2.37 20.82 -15.68
N ALA A 676 -1.78 19.79 -15.08
CA ALA A 676 -0.98 19.89 -13.86
C ALA A 676 0.39 19.26 -14.04
N ARG A 677 1.36 19.75 -13.30
CA ARG A 677 2.69 19.17 -13.19
C ARG A 677 2.99 18.82 -11.74
N ASN A 678 3.54 17.62 -11.52
CA ASN A 678 4.15 17.28 -10.24
C ASN A 678 5.45 18.06 -10.09
N ILE A 679 5.53 18.90 -9.05
CA ILE A 679 6.65 19.81 -8.75
C ILE A 679 7.35 19.47 -7.44
N SER A 680 7.16 18.30 -6.90
CA SER A 680 7.74 17.83 -5.61
C SER A 680 9.25 18.00 -5.58
N GLU A 681 9.95 17.89 -6.72
CA GLU A 681 11.40 18.06 -6.83
C GLU A 681 11.90 19.45 -6.45
N PHE A 682 11.03 20.47 -6.51
CA PHE A 682 11.37 21.85 -6.18
C PHE A 682 10.94 22.26 -4.78
N MET A 683 10.32 21.34 -4.03
CA MET A 683 9.73 21.64 -2.73
C MET A 683 10.44 20.87 -1.62
N PRO A 684 10.70 21.47 -0.45
CA PRO A 684 11.30 20.79 0.69
C PRO A 684 10.26 19.95 1.48
N LEU A 685 9.22 19.45 0.80
CA LEU A 685 8.15 18.65 1.38
C LEU A 685 8.29 17.19 0.94
N GLU A 686 8.12 16.27 1.87
CA GLU A 686 8.07 14.83 1.57
C GLU A 686 6.76 14.39 0.90
N ALA A 687 5.73 15.26 0.92
CA ALA A 687 4.43 15.00 0.28
C ALA A 687 4.43 15.43 -1.21
N PRO A 688 3.69 14.72 -2.07
CA PRO A 688 3.53 15.10 -3.47
C PRO A 688 2.89 16.49 -3.64
N VAL A 689 3.53 17.36 -4.43
CA VAL A 689 3.07 18.72 -4.71
C VAL A 689 2.77 18.87 -6.20
N TRP A 690 1.62 19.45 -6.49
CA TRP A 690 1.12 19.66 -7.83
C TRP A 690 0.87 21.15 -8.08
N ALA A 691 1.27 21.64 -9.25
CA ALA A 691 0.87 22.96 -9.75
C ALA A 691 0.14 22.80 -11.08
N GLY A 692 -0.97 23.49 -11.25
CA GLY A 692 -1.78 23.31 -12.44
C GLY A 692 -2.61 24.55 -12.82
N VAL A 693 -3.11 24.50 -14.04
CA VAL A 693 -4.09 25.42 -14.58
C VAL A 693 -5.32 24.65 -15.05
N GLN A 694 -6.49 25.24 -14.93
CA GLN A 694 -7.73 24.64 -15.42
C GLN A 694 -8.64 25.65 -16.10
N THR A 695 -9.43 25.14 -17.02
CA THR A 695 -10.53 25.86 -17.65
C THR A 695 -11.82 25.10 -17.40
N GLU A 696 -12.88 25.85 -17.13
CA GLU A 696 -14.18 25.28 -16.81
C GLU A 696 -15.25 25.93 -17.68
N PHE A 697 -16.20 25.12 -18.09
CA PHE A 697 -17.38 25.51 -18.86
C PHE A 697 -18.61 24.93 -18.17
N GLY A 698 -19.58 25.74 -17.86
CA GLY A 698 -20.79 25.23 -17.19
C GLY A 698 -22.00 26.09 -17.42
N ARG A 699 -23.16 25.46 -17.31
CA ARG A 699 -24.46 26.11 -17.26
C ARG A 699 -25.45 25.31 -16.44
N ALA A 700 -26.28 26.02 -15.68
CA ALA A 700 -27.41 25.45 -14.97
C ALA A 700 -28.64 26.30 -15.28
N TRP A 701 -29.76 25.67 -15.71
CA TRP A 701 -30.95 26.39 -16.13
C TRP A 701 -32.23 25.55 -15.90
N ASN A 702 -33.39 26.22 -15.86
CA ASN A 702 -34.67 25.50 -15.82
C ASN A 702 -35.19 25.16 -17.21
N SER A 703 -35.83 24.00 -17.33
CA SER A 703 -36.38 23.51 -18.61
C SER A 703 -37.69 24.23 -19.03
N VAL A 704 -38.37 24.89 -18.10
CA VAL A 704 -39.66 25.57 -18.34
C VAL A 704 -39.46 27.08 -18.17
N MET A 705 -39.91 27.86 -19.16
CA MET A 705 -39.95 29.34 -19.07
C MET A 705 -40.96 29.75 -18.03
N GLY A 706 -40.57 30.63 -17.08
CA GLY A 706 -41.46 31.22 -16.07
C GLY A 706 -41.11 30.95 -14.63
N ASP A 707 -40.07 30.14 -14.33
CA ASP A 707 -39.58 29.97 -12.95
C ASP A 707 -38.56 31.09 -12.63
N ASP A 708 -39.07 32.23 -12.17
CA ASP A 708 -38.29 33.44 -11.82
C ASP A 708 -37.40 33.26 -10.57
N LEU A 709 -37.48 32.10 -9.90
CA LEU A 709 -36.76 31.82 -8.65
C LEU A 709 -35.33 31.29 -8.83
N THR A 710 -34.87 31.06 -10.07
CA THR A 710 -33.54 30.49 -10.32
C THR A 710 -32.69 31.39 -11.21
N SER A 711 -31.50 31.67 -10.78
CA SER A 711 -30.51 32.56 -11.45
C SER A 711 -29.87 31.99 -12.73
N GLY A 712 -30.30 30.79 -13.18
CA GLY A 712 -29.65 30.08 -14.30
C GLY A 712 -30.27 30.42 -15.64
N GLY A 713 -29.58 31.24 -16.46
CA GLY A 713 -29.82 31.35 -17.88
C GLY A 713 -29.30 30.16 -18.68
N ARG A 714 -29.67 30.06 -19.99
CA ARG A 714 -29.14 29.03 -20.90
C ARG A 714 -27.70 29.27 -21.35
N ASP A 715 -27.10 30.39 -20.93
CA ASP A 715 -25.77 30.80 -21.36
C ASP A 715 -24.67 29.96 -20.71
N TRP A 716 -23.62 29.73 -21.47
CA TRP A 716 -22.42 29.10 -21.01
C TRP A 716 -21.55 30.08 -20.23
N HIS A 717 -21.27 29.72 -18.98
CA HIS A 717 -20.29 30.43 -18.14
C HIS A 717 -18.91 29.78 -18.30
N LYS A 718 -17.87 30.61 -18.20
CA LYS A 718 -16.46 30.19 -18.40
C LYS A 718 -15.63 30.64 -17.22
N SER A 719 -14.78 29.77 -16.74
CA SER A 719 -13.79 30.05 -15.69
C SER A 719 -12.40 29.61 -16.10
N VAL A 720 -11.40 30.35 -15.65
CA VAL A 720 -9.98 29.96 -15.74
C VAL A 720 -9.36 30.14 -14.38
N SER A 721 -8.60 29.14 -13.94
CA SER A 721 -7.93 29.19 -12.64
C SER A 721 -6.58 28.50 -12.67
N ALA A 722 -5.73 28.88 -11.71
CA ALA A 722 -4.46 28.22 -11.42
C ALA A 722 -4.47 27.74 -9.96
N TYR A 723 -3.80 26.65 -9.69
CA TYR A 723 -3.75 26.10 -8.35
C TYR A 723 -2.39 25.48 -8.02
N VAL A 724 -2.09 25.45 -6.73
CA VAL A 724 -1.05 24.61 -6.13
C VAL A 724 -1.71 23.72 -5.08
N GLY A 725 -1.40 22.44 -5.13
CA GLY A 725 -1.99 21.47 -4.22
C GLY A 725 -0.97 20.48 -3.68
N VAL A 726 -1.21 20.02 -2.47
CA VAL A 726 -0.38 19.04 -1.76
C VAL A 726 -1.27 17.86 -1.33
N ASP A 727 -0.84 16.65 -1.62
CA ASP A 727 -1.47 15.44 -1.10
C ASP A 727 -0.80 15.04 0.21
N SER A 728 -1.36 15.48 1.33
CA SER A 728 -0.77 15.32 2.66
C SER A 728 -1.41 14.20 3.48
N LEU A 729 -0.77 13.81 4.57
CA LEU A 729 -1.29 12.82 5.52
C LEU A 729 -2.61 13.27 6.19
N ILE A 730 -2.80 14.58 6.32
CA ILE A 730 -4.02 15.16 6.89
C ILE A 730 -5.08 15.48 5.81
N GLY A 731 -4.91 14.97 4.59
CA GLY A 731 -5.77 15.21 3.45
C GLY A 731 -5.18 16.20 2.45
N PRO A 732 -5.86 16.35 1.29
CA PRO A 732 -5.45 17.29 0.27
C PRO A 732 -5.58 18.74 0.76
N VAL A 733 -4.56 19.54 0.42
CA VAL A 733 -4.58 21.00 0.64
C VAL A 733 -4.38 21.67 -0.71
N MET A 734 -5.21 22.64 -1.06
CA MET A 734 -5.12 23.34 -2.33
C MET A 734 -5.37 24.83 -2.15
N LEU A 735 -4.51 25.62 -2.77
CA LEU A 735 -4.69 27.05 -2.95
C LEU A 735 -4.99 27.32 -4.44
N THR A 736 -6.12 27.93 -4.70
CA THR A 736 -6.59 28.20 -6.07
C THR A 736 -6.88 29.68 -6.25
N VAL A 737 -6.45 30.24 -7.37
CA VAL A 737 -6.84 31.57 -7.82
C VAL A 737 -7.51 31.43 -9.18
N GLY A 738 -8.68 32.02 -9.34
CA GLY A 738 -9.43 31.90 -10.59
C GLY A 738 -10.38 33.03 -10.84
N ARG A 739 -10.81 33.12 -12.09
CA ARG A 739 -11.74 34.15 -12.59
C ARG A 739 -12.84 33.49 -13.40
N THR A 740 -14.06 33.74 -13.00
CA THR A 740 -15.25 33.48 -13.82
C THR A 740 -15.63 34.74 -14.61
N MET A 741 -15.76 34.58 -15.91
CA MET A 741 -16.08 35.69 -16.80
C MET A 741 -17.47 36.24 -16.47
N GLY A 742 -17.56 37.55 -16.27
CA GLY A 742 -18.79 38.22 -15.88
C GLY A 742 -19.06 38.28 -14.39
N GLU A 743 -18.42 37.42 -13.58
CA GLU A 743 -18.64 37.37 -12.12
C GLU A 743 -17.51 38.04 -11.33
N GLY A 744 -16.32 37.49 -11.31
CA GLY A 744 -15.24 38.04 -10.52
C GLY A 744 -13.97 37.19 -10.52
N THR A 745 -13.01 37.62 -9.70
CA THR A 745 -11.81 36.85 -9.38
C THR A 745 -11.89 36.47 -7.91
N GLY A 746 -11.56 35.21 -7.58
CA GLY A 746 -11.52 34.72 -6.20
C GLY A 746 -10.21 33.98 -5.94
N ILE A 747 -9.79 34.00 -4.69
CA ILE A 747 -8.69 33.19 -4.15
C ILE A 747 -9.33 32.27 -3.12
N TYR A 748 -9.04 30.97 -3.22
CA TYR A 748 -9.65 29.97 -2.37
C TYR A 748 -8.59 29.10 -1.74
N PHE A 749 -8.74 28.88 -0.45
CA PHE A 749 -8.03 27.81 0.27
C PHE A 749 -9.00 26.66 0.52
N LEU A 750 -8.57 25.47 0.14
CA LEU A 750 -9.32 24.23 0.27
C LEU A 750 -8.48 23.23 1.07
N TRP A 751 -9.08 22.61 2.06
CA TRP A 751 -8.53 21.47 2.78
C TRP A 751 -9.56 20.36 2.90
N GLY A 752 -9.11 19.12 2.71
CA GLY A 752 -9.95 17.95 2.81
C GLY A 752 -10.75 17.64 1.55
N TYR A 753 -11.62 16.64 1.66
CA TYR A 753 -12.45 16.18 0.54
C TYR A 753 -13.79 16.90 0.54
N ARG A 754 -14.26 17.20 -0.67
CA ARG A 754 -15.61 17.67 -0.92
C ARG A 754 -16.42 16.59 -1.61
N GLU A 755 -17.62 16.33 -1.12
CA GLU A 755 -18.64 15.52 -1.79
C GLU A 755 -19.28 16.28 -2.95
#